data_a3b55794aad2de99bfebc65bb057fbdd
#
_entry.id   a3b55794aad2de99bfebc65bb057fbdd
#
_cell.length_a   1.000
_cell.length_b   1.000
_cell.length_c   1.000
_cell.angle_alpha   90.00
_cell.angle_beta   90.00
_cell.angle_gamma   90.00
#
_symmetry.space_group_name_H-M   'P 1'
#
loop_
_entity.id
_entity.type
_entity.pdbx_description
1 polymer ?
#
loop_
_entity_poly.entity_id
_entity_poly.type
_entity_poly.pdbx_seq_one_letter_code
_entity_poly.pdbx_strand_id
1 'polypeptide(L)'
;MTDFKLSAQLVGHESDVRAASFPSPDTVLTASRDCSVRAWRRTQASPTSFDATLVSRGSEYVNSLSFFPPSNEHPDGYVVSGGKDTIIEVKSPNATSTDNAERLLIGHSNNVCTIDVAPSGKYLVSGGWDGQARIWSPQEWETELSLSGHKGKSVWSVVALNDHTVVTGCADKKIRIFDLRQSTAGEVAPDSTIHTPDVVRALCRIPQNHPSGADVASASNDGTIRLWKLNGQQVAELHGHESFVYSITSLPTGELVSSGEDRTVRVWKGNECVQTITHPAISVWTVAANPETGDIVTGASDFIARVFTRSPERTGDEEMLKKFEESVKSSSIPQQQVGRINKEELPGPDFITSRSGTKEGQVQMIKEDNGGVTAYTWSMSQRHWVNVGTVVDAVPSTGKRVEHNGKMYDFVFDVDIEDGKPPLKLPYNLSENPYERATKFLEDNELPFSFLDNVANFITENTKGDTLGQTSESGGPDPLGTESRYRPGEKSQPKVLPQKEYIGVTGAKYEAMFNKILSINKNMVSSGRKDAALNPSDESTLSELRTALESKKAVPQHAMPLVVRILTQWRYSDRLAGLDVLRCVAKYPLVAQFSDPTAGSLLDLAFASSLPEGETPNENAVMLGLRALANIFFTANGRSVVSAQSEEALSFLERVVGVSSDPVGPLNRNVLIAATTAAVNLSVLVHRERLLSPDQRRRLAILLGIILSRDGMTDSEVLYRALVALGTLLSGSKVEAANLDIKGWIQRAAGRSSEARVKSVAAECTKVAP
;
A
#
# COMPACT_ATOMS: atom_id res chain seq x y z
N MET A 1 -3.71 9.67 -39.82
CA MET A 1 -3.64 8.42 -39.02
C MET A 1 -4.99 8.23 -38.37
N THR A 2 -5.42 7.02 -38.20
CA THR A 2 -6.67 6.72 -37.47
C THR A 2 -6.44 6.89 -35.96
N ASP A 3 -7.47 7.32 -35.25
CA ASP A 3 -7.44 7.44 -33.79
C ASP A 3 -7.35 6.08 -33.12
N PHE A 4 -6.75 6.05 -31.92
CA PHE A 4 -6.83 4.90 -31.04
C PHE A 4 -8.27 4.67 -30.59
N LYS A 5 -8.72 3.43 -30.65
CA LYS A 5 -10.01 2.97 -30.14
C LYS A 5 -9.78 1.86 -29.11
N LEU A 6 -10.71 1.70 -28.19
CA LEU A 6 -10.65 0.61 -27.22
C LEU A 6 -10.65 -0.74 -27.93
N SER A 7 -9.67 -1.59 -27.61
CA SER A 7 -9.55 -2.97 -28.05
C SER A 7 -10.07 -3.95 -27.00
N ALA A 8 -9.63 -3.79 -25.74
CA ALA A 8 -10.01 -4.69 -24.64
C ALA A 8 -9.98 -3.98 -23.29
N GLN A 9 -10.74 -4.53 -22.35
CA GLN A 9 -10.67 -4.20 -20.92
C GLN A 9 -10.17 -5.42 -20.17
N LEU A 10 -9.07 -5.28 -19.45
CA LEU A 10 -8.40 -6.34 -18.70
C LEU A 10 -8.84 -6.21 -17.22
N VAL A 11 -9.93 -6.91 -16.91
CA VAL A 11 -10.60 -6.85 -15.60
C VAL A 11 -10.14 -8.02 -14.72
N GLY A 12 -9.64 -7.73 -13.53
CA GLY A 12 -9.20 -8.77 -12.60
C GLY A 12 -8.33 -8.27 -11.44
N HIS A 13 -7.75 -7.07 -11.52
CA HIS A 13 -7.09 -6.45 -10.38
C HIS A 13 -8.12 -5.92 -9.38
N GLU A 14 -7.73 -5.88 -8.10
CA GLU A 14 -8.55 -5.46 -6.97
C GLU A 14 -8.10 -4.10 -6.38
N SER A 15 -7.10 -3.47 -7.00
CA SER A 15 -6.57 -2.15 -6.64
C SER A 15 -5.92 -1.49 -7.86
N ASP A 16 -5.35 -0.28 -7.67
CA ASP A 16 -4.70 0.51 -8.71
C ASP A 16 -3.74 -0.30 -9.58
N VAL A 17 -3.87 -0.22 -10.90
CA VAL A 17 -2.91 -0.77 -11.85
C VAL A 17 -1.78 0.22 -12.05
N ARG A 18 -0.63 -0.05 -11.43
CA ARG A 18 0.48 0.89 -11.28
C ARG A 18 1.54 0.81 -12.37
N ALA A 19 1.72 -0.36 -12.95
CA ALA A 19 2.67 -0.55 -14.04
C ALA A 19 2.11 -1.50 -15.07
N ALA A 20 2.52 -1.31 -16.32
CA ALA A 20 2.15 -2.16 -17.44
C ALA A 20 3.32 -2.30 -18.41
N SER A 21 3.37 -3.43 -19.10
CA SER A 21 4.31 -3.70 -20.20
C SER A 21 3.56 -4.44 -21.31
N PHE A 22 3.94 -4.19 -22.55
CA PHE A 22 3.31 -4.79 -23.71
C PHE A 22 4.37 -5.45 -24.60
N PRO A 23 4.97 -6.58 -24.14
CA PRO A 23 6.14 -7.18 -24.74
C PRO A 23 5.91 -7.80 -26.12
N SER A 24 4.70 -8.28 -26.39
CA SER A 24 4.35 -8.89 -27.68
C SER A 24 2.91 -8.53 -28.09
N PRO A 25 2.51 -8.68 -29.37
CA PRO A 25 1.15 -8.38 -29.81
C PRO A 25 0.03 -9.10 -29.03
N ASP A 26 0.37 -10.26 -28.47
CA ASP A 26 -0.58 -11.14 -27.82
C ASP A 26 -0.41 -11.23 -26.29
N THR A 27 0.54 -10.48 -25.72
CA THR A 27 0.81 -10.54 -24.27
C THR A 27 0.90 -9.16 -23.67
N VAL A 28 0.07 -8.90 -22.67
CA VAL A 28 0.14 -7.71 -21.80
C VAL A 28 0.51 -8.17 -20.39
N LEU A 29 1.37 -7.43 -19.73
CA LEU A 29 1.73 -7.62 -18.33
C LEU A 29 1.27 -6.42 -17.52
N THR A 30 0.73 -6.66 -16.33
CA THR A 30 0.29 -5.59 -15.42
C THR A 30 0.70 -5.89 -13.98
N ALA A 31 1.02 -4.83 -13.23
CA ALA A 31 1.31 -4.88 -11.81
C ALA A 31 0.42 -3.90 -11.05
N SER A 32 -0.03 -4.31 -9.86
CA SER A 32 -1.04 -3.58 -9.11
C SER A 32 -0.72 -3.46 -7.62
N ARG A 33 -1.37 -2.50 -6.99
CA ARG A 33 -1.42 -2.35 -5.53
C ARG A 33 -2.21 -3.44 -4.81
N ASP A 34 -2.87 -4.33 -5.54
CA ASP A 34 -3.44 -5.57 -4.99
C ASP A 34 -2.38 -6.65 -4.70
N CYS A 35 -1.10 -6.27 -4.73
CA CYS A 35 0.06 -7.12 -4.51
C CYS A 35 0.27 -8.19 -5.60
N SER A 36 -0.33 -8.03 -6.78
CA SER A 36 -0.27 -9.03 -7.84
C SER A 36 0.37 -8.52 -9.13
N VAL A 37 0.98 -9.47 -9.85
CA VAL A 37 1.41 -9.32 -11.24
C VAL A 37 0.62 -10.30 -12.09
N ARG A 38 0.05 -9.82 -13.19
CA ARG A 38 -0.75 -10.62 -14.11
C ARG A 38 -0.19 -10.57 -15.52
N ALA A 39 -0.23 -11.72 -16.19
CA ALA A 39 -0.05 -11.84 -17.62
C ALA A 39 -1.42 -12.06 -18.28
N TRP A 40 -1.68 -11.27 -19.30
CA TRP A 40 -2.91 -11.32 -20.10
C TRP A 40 -2.54 -11.76 -21.49
N ARG A 41 -3.05 -12.90 -21.92
CA ARG A 41 -2.79 -13.46 -23.24
C ARG A 41 -4.00 -13.36 -24.12
N ARG A 42 -3.80 -12.83 -25.32
CA ARG A 42 -4.87 -12.71 -26.32
C ARG A 42 -5.38 -14.09 -26.69
N THR A 43 -6.70 -14.28 -26.68
CA THR A 43 -7.30 -15.55 -27.05
C THR A 43 -7.33 -15.74 -28.55
N GLN A 44 -7.20 -16.99 -29.00
CA GLN A 44 -7.34 -17.31 -30.44
C GLN A 44 -8.78 -17.12 -30.95
N ALA A 45 -9.76 -17.13 -30.06
CA ALA A 45 -11.17 -17.02 -30.39
C ALA A 45 -11.59 -15.58 -30.75
N SER A 46 -10.92 -14.56 -30.21
CA SER A 46 -11.25 -13.16 -30.46
C SER A 46 -10.01 -12.26 -30.26
N PRO A 47 -9.73 -11.36 -31.22
CA PRO A 47 -8.62 -10.44 -31.12
C PRO A 47 -8.79 -9.38 -30.01
N THR A 48 -9.97 -9.27 -29.43
CA THR A 48 -10.30 -8.32 -28.36
C THR A 48 -10.45 -8.97 -26.99
N SER A 49 -10.23 -10.29 -26.89
CA SER A 49 -10.35 -11.05 -25.64
C SER A 49 -8.98 -11.52 -25.14
N PHE A 50 -8.80 -11.46 -23.81
CA PHE A 50 -7.57 -11.87 -23.14
C PHE A 50 -7.87 -12.76 -21.95
N ASP A 51 -7.08 -13.83 -21.81
CA ASP A 51 -7.07 -14.71 -20.64
C ASP A 51 -6.03 -14.23 -19.63
N ALA A 52 -6.42 -14.14 -18.37
CA ALA A 52 -5.58 -13.71 -17.28
C ALA A 52 -4.87 -14.88 -16.58
N THR A 53 -3.57 -14.79 -16.39
CA THR A 53 -2.78 -15.66 -15.51
C THR A 53 -2.20 -14.82 -14.37
N LEU A 54 -2.37 -15.26 -13.14
CA LEU A 54 -1.74 -14.65 -11.98
C LEU A 54 -0.29 -15.18 -11.90
N VAL A 55 0.67 -14.34 -12.30
CA VAL A 55 2.10 -14.70 -12.36
C VAL A 55 2.73 -14.63 -10.97
N SER A 56 2.43 -13.59 -10.21
CA SER A 56 2.96 -13.39 -8.86
C SER A 56 1.93 -12.76 -7.94
N ARG A 57 2.00 -13.12 -6.66
CA ARG A 57 1.26 -12.46 -5.58
C ARG A 57 2.15 -12.33 -4.36
N GLY A 58 2.59 -11.11 -4.10
CA GLY A 58 3.41 -10.76 -2.96
C GLY A 58 2.60 -10.38 -1.71
N SER A 59 3.30 -9.94 -0.67
CA SER A 59 2.72 -9.41 0.57
C SER A 59 2.51 -7.90 0.54
N GLU A 60 3.13 -7.20 -0.40
CA GLU A 60 3.17 -5.75 -0.51
C GLU A 60 2.90 -5.28 -1.94
N TYR A 61 2.61 -3.99 -2.12
CA TYR A 61 2.29 -3.38 -3.41
C TYR A 61 3.37 -3.57 -4.46
N VAL A 62 2.97 -3.88 -5.69
CA VAL A 62 3.86 -3.90 -6.86
C VAL A 62 3.66 -2.61 -7.64
N ASN A 63 4.70 -1.79 -7.73
CA ASN A 63 4.64 -0.46 -8.34
C ASN A 63 5.43 -0.32 -9.64
N SER A 64 6.29 -1.27 -9.94
CA SER A 64 7.12 -1.27 -11.16
C SER A 64 7.14 -2.64 -11.82
N LEU A 65 7.20 -2.62 -13.14
CA LEU A 65 7.17 -3.80 -13.98
C LEU A 65 7.94 -3.54 -15.25
N SER A 66 8.75 -4.51 -15.67
CA SER A 66 9.39 -4.53 -16.98
C SER A 66 9.44 -5.95 -17.52
N PHE A 67 9.73 -6.08 -18.79
CA PHE A 67 9.91 -7.37 -19.45
C PHE A 67 11.36 -7.50 -19.95
N PHE A 68 12.02 -8.55 -19.51
CA PHE A 68 13.35 -8.90 -19.99
C PHE A 68 13.19 -9.75 -21.25
N PRO A 69 13.80 -9.34 -22.38
CA PRO A 69 13.56 -9.97 -23.68
C PRO A 69 14.03 -11.42 -23.71
N PRO A 70 13.43 -12.25 -24.59
CA PRO A 70 13.87 -13.62 -24.84
C PRO A 70 15.35 -13.71 -25.20
N SER A 71 16.00 -14.79 -24.75
CA SER A 71 17.37 -15.15 -25.07
C SER A 71 17.46 -16.62 -25.45
N ASN A 72 18.64 -17.08 -25.89
CA ASN A 72 18.84 -18.50 -26.22
C ASN A 72 18.66 -19.42 -25.01
N GLU A 73 18.98 -18.93 -23.81
CA GLU A 73 18.86 -19.69 -22.55
C GLU A 73 17.45 -19.58 -21.99
N HIS A 74 16.74 -18.49 -22.28
CA HIS A 74 15.40 -18.20 -21.75
C HIS A 74 14.50 -17.70 -22.89
N PRO A 75 13.94 -18.61 -23.68
CA PRO A 75 13.20 -18.29 -24.90
C PRO A 75 11.90 -17.50 -24.67
N ASP A 76 11.33 -17.57 -23.46
CA ASP A 76 10.11 -16.84 -23.10
C ASP A 76 10.39 -15.45 -22.51
N GLY A 77 11.66 -15.12 -22.22
CA GLY A 77 12.03 -13.93 -21.47
C GLY A 77 11.59 -13.99 -20.01
N TYR A 78 11.63 -12.84 -19.32
CA TYR A 78 11.23 -12.74 -17.91
C TYR A 78 10.32 -11.56 -17.64
N VAL A 79 9.40 -11.76 -16.72
CA VAL A 79 8.67 -10.70 -16.03
C VAL A 79 9.52 -10.26 -14.84
N VAL A 80 9.85 -8.97 -14.78
CA VAL A 80 10.64 -8.37 -13.70
C VAL A 80 9.76 -7.35 -13.00
N SER A 81 9.50 -7.55 -11.71
CA SER A 81 8.60 -6.70 -10.94
C SER A 81 9.19 -6.30 -9.59
N GLY A 82 8.84 -5.11 -9.12
CA GLY A 82 9.31 -4.59 -7.84
C GLY A 82 8.30 -3.66 -7.20
N GLY A 83 8.40 -3.51 -5.89
CA GLY A 83 7.44 -2.73 -5.13
C GLY A 83 7.89 -2.39 -3.72
N LYS A 84 6.93 -2.28 -2.82
CA LYS A 84 7.14 -1.84 -1.44
C LYS A 84 7.89 -2.87 -0.57
N ASP A 85 7.91 -4.12 -0.97
CA ASP A 85 8.70 -5.18 -0.31
C ASP A 85 10.22 -5.04 -0.53
N THR A 86 10.64 -4.06 -1.34
CA THR A 86 12.05 -3.73 -1.63
C THR A 86 12.81 -4.77 -2.46
N ILE A 87 12.16 -5.85 -2.85
CA ILE A 87 12.72 -6.96 -3.61
C ILE A 87 12.26 -6.85 -5.06
N ILE A 88 13.17 -7.10 -6.01
CA ILE A 88 12.81 -7.27 -7.41
C ILE A 88 12.69 -8.75 -7.69
N GLU A 89 11.50 -9.18 -8.08
CA GLU A 89 11.19 -10.56 -8.42
C GLU A 89 11.36 -10.78 -9.93
N VAL A 90 12.03 -11.86 -10.31
CA VAL A 90 12.20 -12.30 -11.71
C VAL A 90 11.49 -13.63 -11.87
N LYS A 91 10.51 -13.69 -12.76
CA LYS A 91 9.71 -14.89 -13.05
C LYS A 91 9.54 -15.11 -14.55
N SER A 92 9.34 -16.36 -14.93
CA SER A 92 8.84 -16.67 -16.27
C SER A 92 7.45 -16.04 -16.49
N PRO A 93 7.15 -15.49 -17.68
CA PRO A 93 5.80 -15.02 -18.01
C PRO A 93 4.75 -16.15 -18.03
N ASN A 94 5.19 -17.41 -18.04
CA ASN A 94 4.36 -18.60 -17.98
C ASN A 94 4.16 -19.14 -16.55
N ALA A 95 4.86 -18.55 -15.55
CA ALA A 95 4.74 -18.94 -14.16
C ALA A 95 3.34 -18.61 -13.60
N THR A 96 2.98 -19.33 -12.55
CA THR A 96 1.81 -19.05 -11.72
C THR A 96 2.23 -18.47 -10.37
N SER A 97 1.29 -17.96 -9.60
CA SER A 97 1.57 -17.38 -8.27
C SER A 97 2.09 -18.39 -7.24
N THR A 98 1.93 -19.69 -7.50
CA THR A 98 2.44 -20.78 -6.65
C THR A 98 3.87 -21.18 -7.00
N ASP A 99 4.37 -20.79 -8.16
CA ASP A 99 5.73 -21.08 -8.59
C ASP A 99 6.71 -20.16 -7.87
N ASN A 100 7.87 -20.68 -7.52
CA ASN A 100 8.94 -19.88 -6.97
C ASN A 100 9.45 -18.87 -8.00
N ALA A 101 9.96 -17.74 -7.51
CA ALA A 101 10.72 -16.83 -8.34
C ALA A 101 12.01 -17.51 -8.83
N GLU A 102 12.38 -17.28 -10.07
CA GLU A 102 13.65 -17.78 -10.60
C GLU A 102 14.82 -17.03 -9.97
N ARG A 103 14.62 -15.73 -9.71
CA ARG A 103 15.58 -14.89 -9.01
C ARG A 103 14.87 -13.86 -8.15
N LEU A 104 15.53 -13.48 -7.05
CA LEU A 104 15.17 -12.37 -6.17
C LEU A 104 16.36 -11.42 -6.06
N LEU A 105 16.20 -10.21 -6.58
CA LEU A 105 17.25 -9.19 -6.56
C LEU A 105 17.08 -8.36 -5.29
N ILE A 106 18.04 -8.46 -4.39
CA ILE A 106 18.02 -7.82 -3.07
C ILE A 106 19.06 -6.71 -3.03
N GLY A 107 18.64 -5.48 -2.69
CA GLY A 107 19.58 -4.35 -2.60
C GLY A 107 18.91 -3.03 -2.27
N HIS A 108 17.67 -2.80 -2.73
CA HIS A 108 16.90 -1.64 -2.32
C HIS A 108 16.46 -1.73 -0.85
N SER A 109 16.37 -0.58 -0.19
CA SER A 109 15.93 -0.49 1.21
C SER A 109 14.55 0.18 1.35
N ASN A 110 13.96 0.60 0.24
CA ASN A 110 12.62 1.16 0.17
C ASN A 110 11.96 0.79 -1.17
N ASN A 111 10.73 1.21 -1.39
CA ASN A 111 9.91 0.89 -2.55
C ASN A 111 10.68 1.03 -3.88
N VAL A 112 10.67 -0.04 -4.67
CA VAL A 112 11.18 -0.07 -6.05
C VAL A 112 10.08 0.45 -6.96
N CYS A 113 10.21 1.70 -7.41
CA CYS A 113 9.14 2.39 -8.13
C CYS A 113 9.34 2.43 -9.66
N THR A 114 10.52 2.03 -10.14
CA THR A 114 10.83 2.03 -11.57
C THR A 114 11.85 0.95 -11.92
N ILE A 115 11.62 0.27 -13.01
CA ILE A 115 12.51 -0.76 -13.57
C ILE A 115 12.51 -0.59 -15.09
N ASP A 116 13.69 -0.63 -15.70
CA ASP A 116 13.83 -0.69 -17.15
C ASP A 116 14.92 -1.69 -17.55
N VAL A 117 14.84 -2.21 -18.75
CA VAL A 117 15.78 -3.16 -19.32
C VAL A 117 16.49 -2.53 -20.52
N ALA A 118 17.80 -2.72 -20.60
CA ALA A 118 18.55 -2.28 -21.77
C ALA A 118 17.99 -2.92 -23.05
N PRO A 119 17.92 -2.18 -24.18
CA PRO A 119 17.33 -2.69 -25.42
C PRO A 119 17.95 -4.01 -25.90
N SER A 120 19.22 -4.23 -25.62
CA SER A 120 19.95 -5.49 -25.94
C SER A 120 19.75 -6.60 -24.91
N GLY A 121 19.10 -6.34 -23.77
CA GLY A 121 19.05 -7.26 -22.64
C GLY A 121 20.36 -7.37 -21.84
N LYS A 122 21.33 -6.46 -22.05
CA LYS A 122 22.64 -6.55 -21.41
C LYS A 122 22.60 -6.30 -19.91
N TYR A 123 21.71 -5.46 -19.44
CA TYR A 123 21.53 -5.14 -18.03
C TYR A 123 20.09 -4.71 -17.72
N LEU A 124 19.76 -4.77 -16.46
CA LEU A 124 18.54 -4.23 -15.87
C LEU A 124 18.91 -3.00 -15.03
N VAL A 125 18.09 -1.97 -15.03
CA VAL A 125 18.24 -0.81 -14.14
C VAL A 125 16.98 -0.63 -13.30
N SER A 126 17.15 -0.36 -12.01
CA SER A 126 16.06 -0.06 -11.09
C SER A 126 16.29 1.24 -10.33
N GLY A 127 15.21 1.89 -9.93
CA GLY A 127 15.22 3.07 -9.08
C GLY A 127 14.20 2.95 -7.96
N GLY A 128 14.56 3.50 -6.79
CA GLY A 128 13.74 3.37 -5.58
C GLY A 128 13.55 4.66 -4.79
N TRP A 129 12.61 4.62 -3.85
CA TRP A 129 12.41 5.71 -2.91
C TRP A 129 13.52 5.83 -1.86
N ASP A 130 14.41 4.85 -1.79
CA ASP A 130 15.65 4.91 -1.01
C ASP A 130 16.70 5.88 -1.60
N GLY A 131 16.40 6.49 -2.74
CA GLY A 131 17.32 7.37 -3.45
C GLY A 131 18.44 6.64 -4.16
N GLN A 132 18.31 5.32 -4.35
CA GLN A 132 19.27 4.49 -5.07
C GLN A 132 18.78 4.21 -6.50
N ALA A 133 19.70 4.20 -7.43
CA ALA A 133 19.50 3.55 -8.72
C ALA A 133 20.59 2.50 -8.90
N ARG A 134 20.25 1.30 -9.38
CA ARG A 134 21.12 0.14 -9.43
C ARG A 134 21.10 -0.51 -10.80
N ILE A 135 22.26 -0.98 -11.24
CA ILE A 135 22.42 -1.82 -12.42
C ILE A 135 22.60 -3.25 -11.96
N TRP A 136 21.88 -4.17 -12.59
CA TRP A 136 21.88 -5.59 -12.27
C TRP A 136 22.37 -6.37 -13.49
N SER A 137 23.31 -7.27 -13.25
CA SER A 137 23.80 -8.21 -14.28
C SER A 137 22.77 -9.33 -14.49
N PRO A 138 22.31 -9.60 -15.72
CA PRO A 138 21.42 -10.73 -15.98
C PRO A 138 22.11 -12.08 -15.94
N GLN A 139 23.44 -12.13 -15.94
CA GLN A 139 24.20 -13.38 -15.82
C GLN A 139 24.22 -13.88 -14.39
N GLU A 140 24.50 -12.98 -13.45
CA GLU A 140 24.61 -13.31 -12.02
C GLU A 140 23.38 -12.94 -11.22
N TRP A 141 22.54 -12.04 -11.75
CA TRP A 141 21.36 -11.46 -11.10
C TRP A 141 21.70 -10.76 -9.77
N GLU A 142 22.87 -10.14 -9.74
CA GLU A 142 23.36 -9.35 -8.63
C GLU A 142 23.59 -7.88 -9.04
N THR A 143 23.70 -7.00 -8.04
CA THR A 143 24.03 -5.58 -8.29
C THR A 143 25.45 -5.48 -8.84
N GLU A 144 25.55 -5.05 -10.09
CA GLU A 144 26.84 -4.80 -10.75
C GLU A 144 27.36 -3.40 -10.43
N LEU A 145 26.49 -2.38 -10.54
CA LEU A 145 26.86 -0.98 -10.34
C LEU A 145 25.77 -0.22 -9.56
N SER A 146 26.19 0.77 -8.79
CA SER A 146 25.30 1.75 -8.15
C SER A 146 25.47 3.12 -8.80
N LEU A 147 24.36 3.80 -9.14
CA LEU A 147 24.37 5.12 -9.73
C LEU A 147 24.24 6.19 -8.64
N SER A 148 25.26 7.03 -8.48
CA SER A 148 25.34 7.99 -7.38
C SER A 148 24.75 9.37 -7.70
N GLY A 149 24.77 10.26 -6.71
CA GLY A 149 24.41 11.67 -6.90
C GLY A 149 22.96 12.05 -6.57
N HIS A 150 22.07 11.09 -6.26
CA HIS A 150 20.65 11.37 -5.94
C HIS A 150 20.46 11.92 -4.52
N LYS A 151 21.48 11.85 -3.64
CA LYS A 151 21.49 12.43 -2.29
C LYS A 151 20.30 11.99 -1.41
N GLY A 152 19.89 10.74 -1.51
CA GLY A 152 18.77 10.17 -0.77
C GLY A 152 17.38 10.64 -1.22
N LYS A 153 17.27 11.36 -2.33
CA LYS A 153 15.98 11.75 -2.92
C LYS A 153 15.48 10.65 -3.86
N SER A 154 14.19 10.35 -3.80
CA SER A 154 13.56 9.27 -4.56
C SER A 154 13.85 9.34 -6.06
N VAL A 155 14.27 8.22 -6.63
CA VAL A 155 14.45 8.05 -8.08
C VAL A 155 13.12 7.53 -8.64
N TRP A 156 12.38 8.41 -9.30
CA TRP A 156 11.03 8.10 -9.82
C TRP A 156 11.02 7.38 -11.14
N SER A 157 12.03 7.59 -11.95
CA SER A 157 12.13 6.98 -13.27
C SER A 157 13.55 6.68 -13.64
N VAL A 158 13.75 5.54 -14.29
CA VAL A 158 15.00 5.15 -14.92
C VAL A 158 14.76 4.74 -16.37
N VAL A 159 15.71 5.02 -17.26
CA VAL A 159 15.68 4.60 -18.66
C VAL A 159 17.07 4.15 -19.08
N ALA A 160 17.18 2.93 -19.57
CA ALA A 160 18.37 2.42 -20.23
C ALA A 160 18.33 2.84 -21.71
N LEU A 161 19.02 3.89 -22.09
CA LEU A 161 19.00 4.38 -23.48
C LEU A 161 19.65 3.41 -24.46
N ASN A 162 20.77 2.83 -24.05
CA ASN A 162 21.53 1.84 -24.80
C ASN A 162 22.40 1.00 -23.86
N ASP A 163 23.34 0.23 -24.36
CA ASP A 163 24.19 -0.67 -23.58
C ASP A 163 25.14 0.01 -22.57
N HIS A 164 25.24 1.32 -22.61
CA HIS A 164 26.20 2.07 -21.79
C HIS A 164 25.63 3.32 -21.13
N THR A 165 24.47 3.79 -21.56
CA THR A 165 23.92 5.07 -21.12
C THR A 165 22.60 4.87 -20.38
N VAL A 166 22.56 5.33 -19.15
CA VAL A 166 21.35 5.33 -18.31
C VAL A 166 20.96 6.76 -17.96
N VAL A 167 19.68 7.04 -17.95
CA VAL A 167 19.12 8.32 -17.53
C VAL A 167 18.19 8.09 -16.35
N THR A 168 18.30 8.92 -15.31
CA THR A 168 17.42 8.87 -14.14
C THR A 168 16.69 10.19 -13.96
N GLY A 169 15.41 10.10 -13.55
CA GLY A 169 14.55 11.20 -13.15
C GLY A 169 14.26 11.14 -11.65
N CYS A 170 14.42 12.26 -10.96
CA CYS A 170 14.45 12.28 -9.50
C CYS A 170 13.50 13.33 -8.90
N ALA A 171 13.11 13.12 -7.65
CA ALA A 171 12.32 14.05 -6.84
C ALA A 171 13.04 15.38 -6.57
N ASP A 172 14.36 15.43 -6.72
CA ASP A 172 15.16 16.65 -6.57
C ASP A 172 15.12 17.57 -7.79
N LYS A 173 14.18 17.37 -8.72
CA LYS A 173 14.00 18.15 -9.94
C LYS A 173 15.20 18.10 -10.87
N LYS A 174 15.82 16.91 -10.98
CA LYS A 174 16.99 16.70 -11.82
C LYS A 174 16.85 15.44 -12.65
N ILE A 175 17.37 15.54 -13.89
CA ILE A 175 17.65 14.41 -14.75
C ILE A 175 19.17 14.21 -14.73
N ARG A 176 19.63 12.98 -14.51
CA ARG A 176 21.05 12.62 -14.52
C ARG A 176 21.32 11.61 -15.61
N ILE A 177 22.43 11.78 -16.28
CA ILE A 177 22.90 10.93 -17.37
C ILE A 177 24.16 10.25 -16.90
N PHE A 178 24.24 8.94 -17.06
CA PHE A 178 25.35 8.10 -16.61
C PHE A 178 25.93 7.32 -17.78
N ASP A 179 27.27 7.32 -17.90
CA ASP A 179 28.02 6.41 -18.78
C ASP A 179 28.57 5.26 -17.93
N LEU A 180 28.00 4.06 -18.07
CA LEU A 180 28.35 2.88 -17.27
C LEU A 180 29.81 2.44 -17.44
N ARG A 181 30.50 2.88 -18.53
CA ARG A 181 31.93 2.59 -18.77
C ARG A 181 32.86 3.37 -17.84
N GLN A 182 32.34 4.41 -17.18
CA GLN A 182 33.10 5.27 -16.26
C GLN A 182 32.99 4.83 -14.79
N SER A 183 32.70 3.56 -14.56
CA SER A 183 32.52 3.04 -13.18
C SER A 183 33.86 3.06 -12.41
N THR A 184 33.80 3.45 -11.15
CA THR A 184 34.90 3.43 -10.22
C THR A 184 34.47 2.69 -8.97
N ALA A 185 35.11 1.58 -8.63
CA ALA A 185 34.83 0.76 -7.46
C ALA A 185 33.33 0.34 -7.31
N GLY A 186 32.67 0.02 -8.44
CA GLY A 186 31.26 -0.41 -8.43
C GLY A 186 30.25 0.75 -8.38
N GLU A 187 30.70 1.99 -8.44
CA GLU A 187 29.86 3.18 -8.44
C GLU A 187 30.07 4.01 -9.72
N VAL A 188 29.00 4.60 -10.23
CA VAL A 188 29.04 5.51 -11.40
C VAL A 188 28.50 6.86 -10.98
N ALA A 189 29.31 7.91 -11.14
CA ALA A 189 28.88 9.28 -10.97
C ALA A 189 28.15 9.77 -12.24
N PRO A 190 27.25 10.75 -12.15
CA PRO A 190 26.59 11.31 -13.32
C PRO A 190 27.60 12.06 -14.20
N ASP A 191 27.61 11.73 -15.50
CA ASP A 191 28.38 12.43 -16.52
C ASP A 191 27.84 13.84 -16.75
N SER A 192 26.50 13.97 -16.74
CA SER A 192 25.82 15.26 -16.79
C SER A 192 24.54 15.31 -15.96
N THR A 193 24.14 16.52 -15.58
CA THR A 193 22.93 16.77 -14.78
C THR A 193 22.14 17.92 -15.37
N ILE A 194 20.88 17.67 -15.66
CA ILE A 194 19.91 18.65 -16.18
C ILE A 194 18.98 19.07 -15.03
N HIS A 195 18.80 20.37 -14.83
CA HIS A 195 17.85 20.92 -13.89
C HIS A 195 16.47 21.10 -14.55
N THR A 196 15.42 20.60 -13.94
CA THR A 196 14.05 20.73 -14.41
C THR A 196 13.25 21.65 -13.49
N PRO A 197 12.20 22.32 -13.99
CA PRO A 197 11.36 23.21 -13.15
C PRO A 197 10.66 22.46 -12.03
N ASP A 198 10.29 21.21 -12.24
CA ASP A 198 9.58 20.39 -11.24
C ASP A 198 10.02 18.93 -11.26
N VAL A 199 9.49 18.14 -10.31
CA VAL A 199 9.79 16.71 -10.10
C VAL A 199 9.62 15.93 -11.39
N VAL A 200 10.61 15.12 -11.73
CA VAL A 200 10.58 14.22 -12.90
C VAL A 200 9.95 12.90 -12.50
N ARG A 201 8.74 12.64 -13.00
CA ARG A 201 7.96 11.44 -12.70
C ARG A 201 8.25 10.28 -13.64
N ALA A 202 8.40 10.57 -14.92
CA ALA A 202 8.65 9.55 -15.92
C ALA A 202 9.63 10.04 -16.96
N LEU A 203 10.34 9.09 -17.54
CA LEU A 203 11.26 9.27 -18.66
C LEU A 203 10.93 8.24 -19.74
N CYS A 204 11.15 8.58 -21.01
CA CYS A 204 11.15 7.58 -22.06
C CYS A 204 12.23 7.88 -23.12
N ARG A 205 12.67 6.84 -23.81
CA ARG A 205 13.51 6.95 -25.00
C ARG A 205 12.72 7.63 -26.12
N ILE A 206 13.35 8.53 -26.83
CA ILE A 206 12.76 9.10 -28.04
C ILE A 206 13.30 8.31 -29.24
N PRO A 207 12.43 7.81 -30.13
CA PRO A 207 12.86 7.13 -31.34
C PRO A 207 13.66 8.06 -32.26
N GLN A 208 14.68 7.53 -32.97
CA GLN A 208 15.53 8.31 -33.88
C GLN A 208 14.78 9.02 -35.01
N ASN A 209 13.58 8.52 -35.36
CA ASN A 209 12.71 9.11 -36.38
C ASN A 209 11.83 10.25 -35.86
N HIS A 210 11.94 10.59 -34.57
CA HIS A 210 11.15 11.70 -33.99
C HIS A 210 11.65 13.04 -34.54
N PRO A 211 10.77 13.92 -35.03
CA PRO A 211 11.15 15.14 -35.74
C PRO A 211 11.92 16.17 -34.90
N SER A 212 11.84 16.09 -33.56
CA SER A 212 12.55 17.00 -32.66
C SER A 212 14.04 16.77 -32.61
N GLY A 213 14.52 15.57 -32.96
CA GLY A 213 15.91 15.16 -32.78
C GLY A 213 16.39 15.13 -31.31
N ALA A 214 15.48 15.02 -30.37
CA ALA A 214 15.78 14.81 -28.95
C ALA A 214 16.07 13.34 -28.65
N ASP A 215 16.78 13.08 -27.57
CA ASP A 215 17.18 11.73 -27.14
C ASP A 215 16.23 11.14 -26.09
N VAL A 216 15.71 11.99 -25.20
CA VAL A 216 14.86 11.57 -24.07
C VAL A 216 13.74 12.57 -23.82
N ALA A 217 12.58 12.06 -23.43
CA ALA A 217 11.46 12.85 -22.93
C ALA A 217 11.32 12.67 -21.41
N SER A 218 10.99 13.76 -20.72
CA SER A 218 10.63 13.77 -19.31
C SER A 218 9.20 14.25 -19.09
N ALA A 219 8.48 13.61 -18.18
CA ALA A 219 7.16 14.01 -17.72
C ALA A 219 7.24 14.44 -16.25
N SER A 220 6.54 15.51 -15.90
CA SER A 220 6.70 16.19 -14.61
C SER A 220 5.39 16.45 -13.88
N ASN A 221 5.49 16.81 -12.59
CA ASN A 221 4.35 17.20 -11.76
C ASN A 221 3.67 18.51 -12.23
N ASP A 222 4.39 19.36 -12.98
CA ASP A 222 3.83 20.60 -13.53
C ASP A 222 2.93 20.39 -14.76
N GLY A 223 2.61 19.14 -15.11
CA GLY A 223 1.79 18.80 -16.27
C GLY A 223 2.51 18.93 -17.63
N THR A 224 3.80 19.23 -17.62
CA THR A 224 4.58 19.48 -18.85
C THR A 224 5.47 18.30 -19.19
N ILE A 225 5.50 17.95 -20.46
CA ILE A 225 6.47 17.01 -21.02
C ILE A 225 7.56 17.81 -21.71
N ARG A 226 8.82 17.51 -21.42
CA ARG A 226 9.99 18.19 -22.01
C ARG A 226 10.87 17.23 -22.76
N LEU A 227 11.34 17.66 -23.92
CA LEU A 227 12.22 16.88 -24.80
C LEU A 227 13.66 17.40 -24.68
N TRP A 228 14.57 16.50 -24.45
CA TRP A 228 15.97 16.82 -24.13
C TRP A 228 16.94 16.10 -25.04
N LYS A 229 18.09 16.77 -25.35
CA LYS A 229 19.29 16.12 -25.80
C LYS A 229 20.15 15.72 -24.60
N LEU A 230 20.98 14.70 -24.77
CA LEU A 230 21.92 14.24 -23.73
C LEU A 230 22.92 15.31 -23.28
N ASN A 231 23.18 16.31 -24.10
CA ASN A 231 24.02 17.46 -23.73
C ASN A 231 23.33 18.49 -22.82
N GLY A 232 22.07 18.22 -22.36
CA GLY A 232 21.29 19.07 -21.50
C GLY A 232 20.43 20.13 -22.22
N GLN A 233 20.51 20.20 -23.56
CA GLN A 233 19.69 21.13 -24.32
C GLN A 233 18.20 20.71 -24.31
N GLN A 234 17.33 21.58 -23.85
CA GLN A 234 15.87 21.42 -24.01
C GLN A 234 15.50 21.76 -25.45
N VAL A 235 14.83 20.83 -26.11
CA VAL A 235 14.44 20.94 -27.52
C VAL A 235 13.04 21.44 -27.69
N ALA A 236 12.09 20.95 -26.83
CA ALA A 236 10.68 21.31 -26.90
C ALA A 236 9.99 21.13 -25.56
N GLU A 237 8.83 21.76 -25.41
CA GLU A 237 7.86 21.52 -24.36
C GLU A 237 6.50 21.16 -24.98
N LEU A 238 5.84 20.16 -24.40
CA LEU A 238 4.51 19.71 -24.81
C LEU A 238 3.54 20.06 -23.66
N HIS A 239 2.63 20.94 -23.95
CA HIS A 239 1.62 21.41 -22.98
C HIS A 239 0.25 20.86 -23.32
N GLY A 240 -0.49 20.40 -22.30
CA GLY A 240 -1.85 19.90 -22.51
C GLY A 240 -2.40 19.20 -21.29
N HIS A 241 -1.60 18.39 -20.57
CA HIS A 241 -2.05 17.84 -19.29
C HIS A 241 -2.32 18.96 -18.28
N GLU A 242 -3.38 18.79 -17.50
CA GLU A 242 -3.83 19.78 -16.51
C GLU A 242 -3.36 19.49 -15.09
N SER A 243 -2.71 18.32 -14.89
CA SER A 243 -2.13 17.88 -13.61
C SER A 243 -0.92 16.99 -13.86
N PHE A 244 -0.47 16.26 -12.82
CA PHE A 244 0.72 15.41 -12.86
C PHE A 244 0.71 14.44 -14.05
N VAL A 245 1.83 14.33 -14.75
CA VAL A 245 2.04 13.33 -15.79
C VAL A 245 2.83 12.17 -15.19
N TYR A 246 2.16 11.01 -15.08
CA TYR A 246 2.70 9.86 -14.37
C TYR A 246 3.53 8.91 -15.23
N SER A 247 3.21 8.80 -16.50
CA SER A 247 3.88 7.87 -17.40
C SER A 247 3.97 8.44 -18.82
N ILE A 248 5.03 8.06 -19.53
CA ILE A 248 5.25 8.42 -20.93
C ILE A 248 5.93 7.26 -21.64
N THR A 249 5.53 7.01 -22.88
CA THR A 249 6.12 6.00 -23.76
C THR A 249 6.20 6.52 -25.19
N SER A 250 6.98 5.87 -26.03
CA SER A 250 7.08 6.18 -27.45
C SER A 250 6.50 5.06 -28.32
N LEU A 251 5.88 5.43 -29.44
CA LEU A 251 5.39 4.49 -30.44
C LEU A 251 6.46 4.20 -31.51
N PRO A 252 6.37 3.04 -32.17
CA PRO A 252 7.25 2.74 -33.32
C PRO A 252 7.18 3.79 -34.44
N THR A 253 6.06 4.51 -34.53
CA THR A 253 5.84 5.60 -35.50
C THR A 253 6.55 6.90 -35.18
N GLY A 254 7.18 7.00 -34.00
CA GLY A 254 7.83 8.20 -33.51
C GLY A 254 6.92 9.14 -32.70
N GLU A 255 5.64 8.82 -32.54
CA GLU A 255 4.75 9.57 -31.66
C GLU A 255 5.04 9.26 -30.19
N LEU A 256 4.71 10.18 -29.28
CA LEU A 256 4.76 9.95 -27.84
C LEU A 256 3.34 9.75 -27.30
N VAL A 257 3.24 8.97 -26.24
CA VAL A 257 1.97 8.77 -25.53
C VAL A 257 2.22 8.97 -24.03
N SER A 258 1.40 9.80 -23.39
CA SER A 258 1.52 10.11 -21.97
C SER A 258 0.21 9.84 -21.22
N SER A 259 0.30 9.60 -19.92
CA SER A 259 -0.86 9.43 -19.04
C SER A 259 -0.69 10.22 -17.76
N GLY A 260 -1.80 10.70 -17.18
CA GLY A 260 -1.71 11.59 -16.03
C GLY A 260 -2.88 11.52 -15.06
N GLU A 261 -2.77 12.38 -14.06
CA GLU A 261 -3.76 12.61 -13.02
C GLU A 261 -5.05 13.22 -13.55
N ASP A 262 -4.99 13.95 -14.66
CA ASP A 262 -6.14 14.55 -15.34
C ASP A 262 -7.04 13.52 -16.04
N ARG A 263 -6.87 12.22 -15.72
CA ARG A 263 -7.68 11.11 -16.28
C ARG A 263 -7.45 10.86 -17.77
N THR A 264 -6.47 11.56 -18.39
CA THR A 264 -6.27 11.48 -19.83
C THR A 264 -5.04 10.69 -20.20
N VAL A 265 -5.14 10.04 -21.35
CA VAL A 265 -4.00 9.59 -22.14
C VAL A 265 -3.92 10.48 -23.37
N ARG A 266 -2.77 11.06 -23.63
CA ARG A 266 -2.54 11.98 -24.75
C ARG A 266 -1.54 11.42 -25.73
N VAL A 267 -1.88 11.54 -27.00
CA VAL A 267 -0.99 11.14 -28.12
C VAL A 267 -0.41 12.39 -28.75
N TRP A 268 0.90 12.42 -28.86
CA TRP A 268 1.67 13.58 -29.33
C TRP A 268 2.37 13.26 -30.64
N LYS A 269 2.17 14.10 -31.64
CA LYS A 269 2.88 14.04 -32.90
C LYS A 269 3.71 15.31 -33.08
N GLY A 270 5.04 15.17 -33.04
CA GLY A 270 5.90 16.35 -32.87
C GLY A 270 5.59 17.05 -31.54
N ASN A 271 5.21 18.32 -31.63
CA ASN A 271 4.88 19.13 -30.45
C ASN A 271 3.36 19.29 -30.22
N GLU A 272 2.52 18.62 -30.98
CA GLU A 272 1.05 18.79 -30.95
C GLU A 272 0.38 17.55 -30.34
N CYS A 273 -0.59 17.77 -29.47
CA CYS A 273 -1.50 16.74 -29.03
C CYS A 273 -2.50 16.46 -30.16
N VAL A 274 -2.50 15.23 -30.67
CA VAL A 274 -3.35 14.83 -31.81
C VAL A 274 -4.54 14.00 -31.41
N GLN A 275 -4.51 13.41 -30.20
CA GLN A 275 -5.64 12.68 -29.63
C GLN A 275 -5.58 12.70 -28.11
N THR A 276 -6.76 12.86 -27.50
CA THR A 276 -6.96 12.75 -26.03
C THR A 276 -7.96 11.63 -25.76
N ILE A 277 -7.57 10.67 -24.93
CA ILE A 277 -8.41 9.53 -24.50
C ILE A 277 -8.70 9.72 -23.01
N THR A 278 -9.93 10.05 -22.68
CA THR A 278 -10.37 10.20 -21.29
C THR A 278 -10.78 8.84 -20.72
N HIS A 279 -10.42 8.58 -19.46
CA HIS A 279 -10.76 7.36 -18.74
C HIS A 279 -11.84 7.64 -17.68
N PRO A 280 -12.67 6.64 -17.33
CA PRO A 280 -13.65 6.76 -16.24
C PRO A 280 -13.01 6.67 -14.84
N ALA A 281 -11.69 6.67 -14.77
CA ALA A 281 -10.87 6.61 -13.57
C ALA A 281 -10.52 8.01 -13.06
N ILE A 282 -10.06 8.15 -11.81
CA ILE A 282 -9.55 9.40 -11.27
C ILE A 282 -8.16 9.70 -11.84
N SER A 283 -7.31 8.66 -11.98
CA SER A 283 -5.94 8.79 -12.47
C SER A 283 -5.62 7.67 -13.46
N VAL A 284 -4.80 7.97 -14.46
CA VAL A 284 -4.17 6.97 -15.33
C VAL A 284 -2.68 6.89 -14.97
N TRP A 285 -2.32 5.82 -14.26
CA TRP A 285 -1.00 5.67 -13.64
C TRP A 285 0.11 5.31 -14.61
N THR A 286 -0.21 4.53 -15.64
CA THR A 286 0.79 3.98 -16.54
C THR A 286 0.26 3.88 -17.96
N VAL A 287 1.18 4.02 -18.91
CA VAL A 287 0.97 3.70 -20.32
C VAL A 287 2.20 3.00 -20.88
N ALA A 288 1.99 1.92 -21.61
CA ALA A 288 3.04 1.22 -22.34
C ALA A 288 2.61 0.92 -23.78
N ALA A 289 3.56 0.89 -24.69
CA ALA A 289 3.31 0.63 -26.10
C ALA A 289 3.85 -0.74 -26.52
N ASN A 290 3.14 -1.40 -27.40
CA ASN A 290 3.65 -2.58 -28.07
C ASN A 290 4.67 -2.15 -29.18
N PRO A 291 5.90 -2.68 -29.17
CA PRO A 291 6.95 -2.25 -30.10
C PRO A 291 6.70 -2.68 -31.54
N GLU A 292 5.86 -3.66 -31.81
CA GLU A 292 5.58 -4.20 -33.14
C GLU A 292 4.33 -3.56 -33.74
N THR A 293 3.23 -3.53 -32.99
CA THR A 293 1.92 -3.09 -33.50
C THR A 293 1.62 -1.62 -33.25
N GLY A 294 2.30 -1.02 -32.29
CA GLY A 294 1.99 0.33 -31.80
C GLY A 294 0.70 0.41 -30.99
N ASP A 295 0.06 -0.72 -30.64
CA ASP A 295 -1.04 -0.72 -29.68
C ASP A 295 -0.55 -0.26 -28.31
N ILE A 296 -1.42 0.34 -27.52
CA ILE A 296 -1.07 0.83 -26.18
C ILE A 296 -1.90 0.13 -25.11
N VAL A 297 -1.30 -0.05 -23.94
CA VAL A 297 -2.01 -0.46 -22.73
C VAL A 297 -1.91 0.62 -21.68
N THR A 298 -2.99 0.86 -20.96
CA THR A 298 -3.08 1.83 -19.86
C THR A 298 -3.47 1.12 -18.58
N GLY A 299 -2.96 1.57 -17.45
CA GLY A 299 -3.37 1.12 -16.12
C GLY A 299 -3.89 2.29 -15.30
N ALA A 300 -5.02 2.11 -14.61
CA ALA A 300 -5.73 3.22 -13.98
C ALA A 300 -6.19 2.91 -12.55
N SER A 301 -6.69 3.94 -11.87
CA SER A 301 -7.18 3.89 -10.48
C SER A 301 -8.55 3.21 -10.33
N ASP A 302 -9.21 2.85 -11.42
CA ASP A 302 -10.44 2.05 -11.42
C ASP A 302 -10.16 0.53 -11.49
N PHE A 303 -8.90 0.13 -11.25
CA PHE A 303 -8.42 -1.26 -11.18
C PHE A 303 -8.43 -2.00 -12.54
N ILE A 304 -8.70 -1.29 -13.63
CA ILE A 304 -8.81 -1.85 -14.97
C ILE A 304 -7.61 -1.40 -15.81
N ALA A 305 -6.95 -2.37 -16.45
CA ALA A 305 -6.06 -2.06 -17.56
C ALA A 305 -6.85 -2.11 -18.87
N ARG A 306 -6.51 -1.21 -19.82
CA ARG A 306 -7.20 -1.10 -21.10
C ARG A 306 -6.23 -1.11 -22.26
N VAL A 307 -6.54 -1.87 -23.27
CA VAL A 307 -5.78 -1.92 -24.52
C VAL A 307 -6.48 -1.06 -25.56
N PHE A 308 -5.73 -0.18 -26.22
CA PHE A 308 -6.21 0.64 -27.33
C PHE A 308 -5.40 0.35 -28.58
N THR A 309 -6.06 0.39 -29.73
CA THR A 309 -5.49 0.03 -31.02
C THR A 309 -5.95 1.02 -32.11
N ARG A 310 -5.12 1.14 -33.16
CA ARG A 310 -5.48 1.80 -34.43
C ARG A 310 -5.88 0.81 -35.51
N SER A 311 -5.74 -0.50 -35.27
CA SER A 311 -6.12 -1.55 -36.20
C SER A 311 -7.63 -1.80 -36.13
N PRO A 312 -8.36 -1.72 -37.26
CA PRO A 312 -9.78 -2.07 -37.30
C PRO A 312 -10.07 -3.50 -36.85
N GLU A 313 -9.15 -4.45 -37.12
CA GLU A 313 -9.30 -5.86 -36.80
C GLU A 313 -9.22 -6.14 -35.30
N ARG A 314 -8.53 -5.29 -34.54
CA ARG A 314 -8.37 -5.40 -33.09
C ARG A 314 -9.22 -4.40 -32.30
N THR A 315 -10.02 -3.61 -33.00
CA THR A 315 -10.97 -2.68 -32.34
C THR A 315 -12.10 -3.48 -31.71
N GLY A 316 -12.50 -3.10 -30.50
CA GLY A 316 -13.65 -3.66 -29.80
C GLY A 316 -14.95 -3.43 -30.61
N ASP A 317 -15.95 -4.25 -30.34
CA ASP A 317 -17.27 -4.10 -30.95
C ASP A 317 -17.97 -2.79 -30.54
N GLU A 318 -19.02 -2.42 -31.24
CA GLU A 318 -19.77 -1.18 -31.00
C GLU A 318 -20.35 -1.13 -29.57
N GLU A 319 -20.73 -2.27 -29.02
CA GLU A 319 -21.27 -2.33 -27.66
C GLU A 319 -20.19 -2.02 -26.61
N MET A 320 -19.00 -2.58 -26.77
CA MET A 320 -17.84 -2.29 -25.89
C MET A 320 -17.43 -0.81 -25.96
N LEU A 321 -17.34 -0.26 -27.17
CA LEU A 321 -17.01 1.15 -27.37
C LEU A 321 -18.06 2.06 -26.73
N LYS A 322 -19.33 1.78 -26.94
CA LYS A 322 -20.43 2.53 -26.36
C LYS A 322 -20.45 2.47 -24.84
N LYS A 323 -20.26 1.28 -24.26
CA LYS A 323 -20.14 1.10 -22.79
C LYS A 323 -18.98 1.88 -22.21
N PHE A 324 -17.85 1.90 -22.90
CA PHE A 324 -16.69 2.70 -22.46
C PHE A 324 -17.01 4.20 -22.50
N GLU A 325 -17.58 4.71 -23.57
CA GLU A 325 -18.02 6.11 -23.66
C GLU A 325 -19.05 6.47 -22.58
N GLU A 326 -20.03 5.61 -22.34
CA GLU A 326 -21.03 5.80 -21.29
C GLU A 326 -20.40 5.80 -19.90
N SER A 327 -19.41 4.95 -19.65
CA SER A 327 -18.67 4.92 -18.39
C SER A 327 -17.87 6.21 -18.15
N VAL A 328 -17.31 6.79 -19.21
CA VAL A 328 -16.63 8.10 -19.13
C VAL A 328 -17.64 9.21 -18.86
N LYS A 329 -18.76 9.25 -19.61
CA LYS A 329 -19.82 10.26 -19.44
C LYS A 329 -20.45 10.23 -18.05
N SER A 330 -20.63 9.04 -17.47
CA SER A 330 -21.21 8.86 -16.13
C SER A 330 -20.21 9.07 -14.98
N SER A 331 -18.92 9.24 -15.29
CA SER A 331 -17.92 9.44 -14.27
C SER A 331 -18.00 10.83 -13.64
N SER A 332 -17.79 10.88 -12.30
CA SER A 332 -17.72 12.13 -11.55
C SER A 332 -16.34 12.77 -11.69
N ILE A 333 -16.29 14.06 -11.96
CA ILE A 333 -15.05 14.85 -12.02
C ILE A 333 -14.99 15.71 -10.76
N PRO A 334 -13.96 15.56 -9.89
CA PRO A 334 -13.77 16.45 -8.75
C PRO A 334 -13.59 17.90 -9.22
N GLN A 335 -14.33 18.85 -8.61
CA GLN A 335 -14.30 20.27 -8.99
C GLN A 335 -12.89 20.85 -9.02
N GLN A 336 -12.00 20.37 -8.18
CA GLN A 336 -10.63 20.90 -8.12
C GLN A 336 -9.74 20.51 -9.31
N GLN A 337 -10.05 19.43 -10.02
CA GLN A 337 -9.38 19.11 -11.29
C GLN A 337 -9.67 20.14 -12.39
N VAL A 338 -10.73 20.90 -12.24
CA VAL A 338 -11.20 21.89 -13.21
C VAL A 338 -11.10 23.35 -12.71
N GLY A 339 -10.53 23.56 -11.52
CA GLY A 339 -10.31 24.88 -10.95
C GLY A 339 -11.56 25.53 -10.33
N ARG A 340 -11.44 26.79 -9.89
CA ARG A 340 -12.58 27.57 -9.38
C ARG A 340 -13.52 27.92 -10.52
N ILE A 341 -14.70 27.31 -10.53
CA ILE A 341 -15.75 27.56 -11.52
C ILE A 341 -16.73 28.57 -10.94
N ASN A 342 -16.88 29.70 -11.62
CA ASN A 342 -18.04 30.60 -11.41
C ASN A 342 -19.21 30.06 -12.26
N LYS A 343 -20.13 29.31 -11.63
CA LYS A 343 -21.26 28.67 -12.30
C LYS A 343 -22.20 29.67 -13.04
N GLU A 344 -22.15 30.96 -12.65
CA GLU A 344 -22.98 32.00 -13.27
C GLU A 344 -22.39 32.49 -14.60
N GLU A 345 -21.11 32.34 -14.82
CA GLU A 345 -20.39 32.76 -16.04
C GLU A 345 -20.21 31.63 -17.05
N LEU A 346 -20.62 30.39 -16.70
CA LEU A 346 -20.51 29.27 -17.63
C LEU A 346 -21.49 29.36 -18.77
N PRO A 347 -21.07 29.03 -20.01
CA PRO A 347 -21.97 28.94 -21.13
C PRO A 347 -22.96 27.78 -20.94
N GLY A 348 -24.17 27.95 -21.53
CA GLY A 348 -25.18 26.90 -21.57
C GLY A 348 -24.93 25.84 -22.65
N PRO A 349 -25.85 24.85 -22.80
CA PRO A 349 -25.72 23.75 -23.76
C PRO A 349 -25.58 24.17 -25.22
N ASP A 350 -26.11 25.32 -25.59
CA ASP A 350 -26.02 25.86 -26.97
C ASP A 350 -24.57 26.13 -27.42
N PHE A 351 -23.64 26.28 -26.48
CA PHE A 351 -22.24 26.52 -26.79
C PHE A 351 -21.59 25.36 -27.55
N ILE A 352 -21.86 24.12 -27.16
CA ILE A 352 -21.26 22.91 -27.78
C ILE A 352 -21.75 22.66 -29.20
N THR A 353 -22.90 23.19 -29.54
CA THR A 353 -23.48 23.08 -30.90
C THR A 353 -23.08 24.26 -31.80
N SER A 354 -22.86 25.43 -31.22
CA SER A 354 -22.60 26.68 -31.95
C SER A 354 -21.14 27.03 -32.13
N ARG A 355 -20.23 26.47 -31.29
CA ARG A 355 -18.79 26.78 -31.29
C ARG A 355 -17.93 25.56 -31.38
N SER A 356 -16.92 25.62 -32.24
CA SER A 356 -15.85 24.60 -32.34
C SER A 356 -14.71 24.94 -31.42
N GLY A 357 -14.02 23.92 -30.89
CA GLY A 357 -12.76 24.10 -30.18
C GLY A 357 -11.62 24.43 -31.14
N THR A 358 -10.52 24.94 -30.62
CA THR A 358 -9.36 25.39 -31.39
C THR A 358 -8.20 24.41 -31.34
N LYS A 359 -8.11 23.51 -30.33
CA LYS A 359 -7.03 22.52 -30.17
C LYS A 359 -7.59 21.22 -29.57
N GLU A 360 -6.88 20.13 -29.88
CA GLU A 360 -7.20 18.79 -29.32
C GLU A 360 -7.14 18.80 -27.79
N GLY A 361 -8.14 18.18 -27.15
CA GLY A 361 -8.22 18.08 -25.70
C GLY A 361 -8.57 19.39 -25.00
N GLN A 362 -9.01 20.43 -25.72
CA GLN A 362 -9.50 21.66 -25.09
C GLN A 362 -10.74 21.35 -24.26
N VAL A 363 -10.70 21.68 -22.96
CA VAL A 363 -11.81 21.45 -22.02
C VAL A 363 -12.74 22.66 -21.99
N GLN A 364 -14.04 22.42 -21.98
CA GLN A 364 -15.06 23.41 -21.79
C GLN A 364 -16.11 22.93 -20.79
N MET A 365 -16.37 23.75 -19.78
CA MET A 365 -17.41 23.51 -18.79
C MET A 365 -18.70 24.12 -19.28
N ILE A 366 -19.79 23.37 -19.20
CA ILE A 366 -21.13 23.77 -19.63
C ILE A 366 -22.07 23.67 -18.43
N LYS A 367 -22.85 24.72 -18.21
CA LYS A 367 -23.93 24.69 -17.23
C LYS A 367 -25.16 24.08 -17.90
N GLU A 368 -25.61 22.95 -17.40
CA GLU A 368 -26.80 22.25 -17.87
C GLU A 368 -28.07 22.92 -17.37
N ASP A 369 -29.19 22.67 -18.03
CA ASP A 369 -30.51 23.25 -17.69
C ASP A 369 -30.99 22.89 -16.27
N ASN A 370 -30.51 21.77 -15.74
CA ASN A 370 -30.77 21.33 -14.37
C ASN A 370 -29.86 21.99 -13.31
N GLY A 371 -28.98 22.92 -13.72
CA GLY A 371 -28.03 23.62 -12.86
C GLY A 371 -26.75 22.84 -12.57
N GLY A 372 -26.62 21.62 -13.05
CA GLY A 372 -25.37 20.81 -13.02
C GLY A 372 -24.31 21.40 -13.95
N VAL A 373 -23.07 21.01 -13.75
CA VAL A 373 -21.94 21.38 -14.62
C VAL A 373 -21.38 20.13 -15.25
N THR A 374 -21.32 20.11 -16.57
CA THR A 374 -20.77 19.01 -17.37
C THR A 374 -19.49 19.48 -18.07
N ALA A 375 -18.47 18.65 -18.05
CA ALA A 375 -17.22 18.89 -18.77
C ALA A 375 -17.27 18.25 -20.16
N TYR A 376 -16.85 19.02 -21.16
CA TYR A 376 -16.69 18.58 -22.53
C TYR A 376 -15.26 18.79 -22.98
N THR A 377 -14.75 17.87 -23.78
CA THR A 377 -13.43 17.96 -24.42
C THR A 377 -13.58 18.02 -25.92
N TRP A 378 -12.85 18.93 -26.57
CA TRP A 378 -12.90 19.05 -28.03
C TRP A 378 -12.05 17.97 -28.69
N SER A 379 -12.61 17.22 -29.61
CA SER A 379 -11.91 16.31 -30.48
C SER A 379 -11.70 16.89 -31.88
N MET A 380 -10.44 17.12 -32.24
CA MET A 380 -10.09 17.62 -33.57
C MET A 380 -10.38 16.59 -34.66
N SER A 381 -10.24 15.32 -34.37
CA SER A 381 -10.48 14.22 -35.31
C SER A 381 -11.99 14.06 -35.60
N GLN A 382 -12.81 14.14 -34.56
CA GLN A 382 -14.28 13.99 -34.66
C GLN A 382 -14.97 15.30 -34.92
N ARG A 383 -14.29 16.44 -34.76
CA ARG A 383 -14.80 17.81 -34.95
C ARG A 383 -16.05 18.09 -34.12
N HIS A 384 -16.13 17.58 -32.91
CA HIS A 384 -17.20 17.89 -31.97
C HIS A 384 -16.71 17.82 -30.50
N TRP A 385 -17.55 18.34 -29.61
CA TRP A 385 -17.37 18.30 -28.19
C TRP A 385 -17.83 16.95 -27.63
N VAL A 386 -16.92 16.22 -26.97
CA VAL A 386 -17.18 14.92 -26.34
C VAL A 386 -17.44 15.14 -24.85
N ASN A 387 -18.54 14.63 -24.33
CA ASN A 387 -18.85 14.67 -22.90
C ASN A 387 -17.89 13.75 -22.15
N VAL A 388 -17.18 14.29 -21.15
CA VAL A 388 -16.16 13.56 -20.37
C VAL A 388 -16.51 13.44 -18.88
N GLY A 389 -17.70 13.85 -18.49
CA GLY A 389 -18.22 13.62 -17.14
C GLY A 389 -18.86 14.84 -16.50
N THR A 390 -19.50 14.62 -15.36
CA THR A 390 -20.20 15.67 -14.59
C THR A 390 -19.29 16.17 -13.46
N VAL A 391 -19.19 17.48 -13.34
CA VAL A 391 -18.45 18.14 -12.24
C VAL A 391 -19.31 18.08 -10.98
N VAL A 392 -18.79 17.51 -9.93
CA VAL A 392 -19.46 17.38 -8.64
C VAL A 392 -18.77 18.24 -7.59
N ASP A 393 -19.56 19.03 -6.88
CA ASP A 393 -19.09 19.77 -5.72
C ASP A 393 -18.81 18.80 -4.56
N ALA A 394 -17.79 19.08 -3.75
CA ALA A 394 -17.59 18.37 -2.50
C ALA A 394 -18.80 18.66 -1.58
N VAL A 395 -19.52 17.60 -1.19
CA VAL A 395 -20.53 17.72 -0.14
C VAL A 395 -19.83 17.57 1.19
N PRO A 396 -19.87 18.59 2.09
CA PRO A 396 -19.25 18.45 3.41
C PRO A 396 -19.98 17.36 4.19
N SER A 397 -19.25 16.35 4.62
CA SER A 397 -19.77 15.17 5.32
C SER A 397 -20.42 15.47 6.68
N THR A 398 -20.08 16.59 7.29
CA THR A 398 -20.52 16.95 8.67
C THR A 398 -21.07 18.37 8.79
N GLY A 399 -21.20 19.10 7.71
CA GLY A 399 -21.72 20.48 7.74
C GLY A 399 -20.79 21.51 8.40
N LYS A 400 -19.59 21.18 8.84
CA LYS A 400 -18.58 22.09 9.38
C LYS A 400 -17.27 21.92 8.64
N ARG A 401 -16.95 22.91 7.79
CA ARG A 401 -15.60 23.06 7.24
C ARG A 401 -14.65 23.60 8.29
N VAL A 402 -13.41 23.13 8.25
CA VAL A 402 -12.35 23.53 9.18
C VAL A 402 -11.48 24.58 8.52
N GLU A 403 -11.31 25.72 9.18
CA GLU A 403 -10.42 26.78 8.70
C GLU A 403 -8.97 26.44 9.04
N HIS A 404 -8.09 26.53 8.03
CA HIS A 404 -6.64 26.42 8.21
C HIS A 404 -5.92 27.39 7.27
N ASN A 405 -5.04 28.23 7.83
CA ASN A 405 -4.30 29.26 7.09
C ASN A 405 -5.17 30.17 6.20
N GLY A 406 -6.36 30.58 6.70
CA GLY A 406 -7.29 31.44 5.98
C GLY A 406 -8.05 30.77 4.84
N LYS A 407 -8.02 29.45 4.73
CA LYS A 407 -8.78 28.66 3.76
C LYS A 407 -9.64 27.62 4.48
N MET A 408 -10.79 27.30 3.89
CA MET A 408 -11.73 26.31 4.41
C MET A 408 -11.48 24.96 3.76
N TYR A 409 -11.35 23.89 4.58
CA TYR A 409 -11.14 22.52 4.16
C TYR A 409 -12.23 21.61 4.71
N ASP A 410 -12.50 20.50 4.03
CA ASP A 410 -13.44 19.48 4.52
C ASP A 410 -12.83 18.71 5.71
N PHE A 411 -11.51 18.54 5.71
CA PHE A 411 -10.74 17.93 6.80
C PHE A 411 -9.43 18.67 7.03
N VAL A 412 -8.98 18.70 8.29
CA VAL A 412 -7.61 19.06 8.66
C VAL A 412 -7.13 18.00 9.64
N PHE A 413 -6.29 17.10 9.15
CA PHE A 413 -5.76 16.00 9.95
C PHE A 413 -4.51 16.42 10.69
N ASP A 414 -4.32 15.85 11.88
CA ASP A 414 -3.07 15.88 12.62
C ASP A 414 -2.24 14.65 12.23
N VAL A 415 -1.09 14.88 11.59
CA VAL A 415 -0.17 13.83 11.15
C VAL A 415 1.07 13.87 12.03
N ASP A 416 1.25 12.84 12.85
CA ASP A 416 2.42 12.68 13.70
C ASP A 416 3.49 11.90 12.94
N ILE A 417 4.62 12.57 12.65
CA ILE A 417 5.72 12.03 11.85
C ILE A 417 6.92 11.68 12.71
N GLU A 418 7.15 12.40 13.81
CA GLU A 418 8.26 12.16 14.73
C GLU A 418 7.82 12.28 16.19
N ASP A 419 8.17 11.27 17.00
CA ASP A 419 7.94 11.29 18.45
C ASP A 419 8.53 12.55 19.11
N GLY A 420 7.68 13.36 19.75
CA GLY A 420 8.10 14.53 20.50
C GLY A 420 8.12 15.87 19.73
N LYS A 421 7.76 15.88 18.45
CA LYS A 421 7.46 17.10 17.69
C LYS A 421 5.95 17.32 17.60
N PRO A 422 5.47 18.57 17.49
CA PRO A 422 4.06 18.83 17.29
C PRO A 422 3.59 18.21 15.96
N PRO A 423 2.36 17.66 15.92
CA PRO A 423 1.81 17.07 14.71
C PRO A 423 1.68 18.09 13.59
N LEU A 424 2.00 17.67 12.37
CA LEU A 424 1.84 18.48 11.17
C LEU A 424 0.38 18.49 10.71
N LYS A 425 -0.10 19.65 10.27
CA LYS A 425 -1.47 19.81 9.77
C LYS A 425 -1.55 19.43 8.30
N LEU A 426 -2.37 18.43 7.99
CA LEU A 426 -2.69 18.00 6.63
C LEU A 426 -4.12 18.43 6.27
N PRO A 427 -4.30 19.59 5.65
CA PRO A 427 -5.60 20.02 5.18
C PRO A 427 -5.96 19.26 3.90
N TYR A 428 -7.20 18.77 3.81
CA TYR A 428 -7.70 17.97 2.70
C TYR A 428 -9.15 18.29 2.38
N ASN A 429 -9.46 18.34 1.10
CA ASN A 429 -10.84 18.40 0.63
C ASN A 429 -11.19 17.08 -0.10
N LEU A 430 -12.42 16.63 0.05
CA LEU A 430 -12.95 15.43 -0.62
C LEU A 430 -12.87 15.48 -2.16
N SER A 431 -12.75 16.69 -2.70
CA SER A 431 -12.55 16.93 -4.12
C SER A 431 -11.09 16.81 -4.58
N GLU A 432 -10.13 16.67 -3.66
CA GLU A 432 -8.70 16.48 -3.99
C GLU A 432 -8.36 15.00 -4.12
N ASN A 433 -7.42 14.68 -5.02
CA ASN A 433 -6.85 13.35 -5.06
C ASN A 433 -5.95 13.13 -3.84
N PRO A 434 -6.14 12.03 -3.07
CA PRO A 434 -5.32 11.75 -1.89
C PRO A 434 -3.82 11.72 -2.17
N TYR A 435 -3.39 11.20 -3.33
CA TYR A 435 -1.98 11.14 -3.72
C TYR A 435 -1.40 12.50 -4.09
N GLU A 436 -2.16 13.33 -4.80
CA GLU A 436 -1.75 14.69 -5.10
C GLU A 436 -1.61 15.51 -3.82
N ARG A 437 -2.60 15.39 -2.92
CA ARG A 437 -2.54 16.10 -1.63
C ARG A 437 -1.41 15.60 -0.74
N ALA A 438 -1.20 14.29 -0.67
CA ALA A 438 -0.08 13.70 0.04
C ALA A 438 1.27 14.17 -0.52
N THR A 439 1.41 14.24 -1.86
CA THR A 439 2.61 14.77 -2.51
C THR A 439 2.88 16.22 -2.08
N LYS A 440 1.87 17.10 -2.18
CA LYS A 440 1.99 18.51 -1.77
C LYS A 440 2.31 18.65 -0.28
N PHE A 441 1.68 17.84 0.57
CA PHE A 441 1.96 17.84 2.00
C PHE A 441 3.42 17.47 2.31
N LEU A 442 3.97 16.47 1.63
CA LEU A 442 5.36 16.08 1.80
C LEU A 442 6.33 17.15 1.28
N GLU A 443 6.02 17.79 0.15
CA GLU A 443 6.80 18.88 -0.40
C GLU A 443 6.79 20.12 0.51
N ASP A 444 5.61 20.55 0.97
CA ASP A 444 5.41 21.72 1.83
C ASP A 444 6.14 21.59 3.18
N ASN A 445 6.31 20.35 3.68
CA ASN A 445 6.96 20.07 4.96
C ASN A 445 8.38 19.47 4.81
N GLU A 446 8.95 19.46 3.61
CA GLU A 446 10.28 18.92 3.29
C GLU A 446 10.49 17.46 3.74
N LEU A 447 9.42 16.65 3.71
CA LEU A 447 9.43 15.26 4.15
C LEU A 447 9.85 14.31 3.03
N PRO A 448 10.47 13.16 3.36
CA PRO A 448 10.82 12.14 2.38
C PRO A 448 9.58 11.59 1.66
N PHE A 449 9.66 11.47 0.32
CA PHE A 449 8.59 10.87 -0.49
C PHE A 449 8.32 9.38 -0.18
N SER A 450 9.20 8.73 0.59
CA SER A 450 8.94 7.38 1.14
C SER A 450 7.66 7.30 2.00
N PHE A 451 7.15 8.42 2.48
CA PHE A 451 5.88 8.51 3.22
C PHE A 451 4.66 8.69 2.32
N LEU A 452 4.83 8.83 1.00
CA LEU A 452 3.74 9.16 0.09
C LEU A 452 2.55 8.17 0.19
N ASP A 453 2.83 6.87 0.12
CA ASP A 453 1.78 5.85 0.26
C ASP A 453 1.14 5.88 1.64
N ASN A 454 1.93 6.11 2.69
CA ASN A 454 1.40 6.16 4.06
C ASN A 454 0.46 7.34 4.23
N VAL A 455 0.82 8.52 3.73
CA VAL A 455 0.00 9.74 3.82
C VAL A 455 -1.24 9.62 2.92
N ALA A 456 -1.11 9.14 1.68
CA ALA A 456 -2.23 8.97 0.77
C ALA A 456 -3.23 7.91 1.28
N ASN A 457 -2.73 6.79 1.82
CA ASN A 457 -3.58 5.77 2.45
C ASN A 457 -4.24 6.31 3.72
N PHE A 458 -3.53 7.07 4.55
CA PHE A 458 -4.09 7.73 5.73
C PHE A 458 -5.25 8.66 5.35
N ILE A 459 -5.09 9.50 4.33
CA ILE A 459 -6.18 10.35 3.81
C ILE A 459 -7.34 9.46 3.36
N THR A 460 -7.07 8.47 2.51
CA THR A 460 -8.09 7.58 1.96
C THR A 460 -8.84 6.82 3.05
N GLU A 461 -8.15 6.32 4.07
CA GLU A 461 -8.76 5.57 5.17
C GLU A 461 -9.62 6.44 6.07
N ASN A 462 -9.19 7.65 6.36
CA ASN A 462 -9.92 8.56 7.23
C ASN A 462 -11.07 9.30 6.53
N THR A 463 -11.14 9.24 5.20
CA THR A 463 -12.23 9.80 4.38
C THR A 463 -13.16 8.74 3.77
N LYS A 464 -12.98 7.47 4.10
CA LYS A 464 -13.78 6.32 3.64
C LYS A 464 -15.25 6.33 4.13
N GLY A 465 -15.93 7.32 4.09
CA GLY A 465 -17.35 7.40 4.50
C GLY A 465 -18.01 8.63 3.91
N ASP A 466 -17.19 9.50 3.42
CA ASP A 466 -17.57 10.80 2.93
C ASP A 466 -17.34 10.82 1.41
N THR A 467 -18.37 10.44 0.65
CA THR A 467 -18.30 10.34 -0.81
C THR A 467 -18.86 11.60 -1.44
N LEU A 468 -18.20 12.08 -2.51
CA LEU A 468 -18.70 13.15 -3.36
C LEU A 468 -20.06 12.76 -3.99
N GLY A 469 -21.09 13.51 -3.66
CA GLY A 469 -22.32 13.65 -4.40
C GLY A 469 -23.14 12.40 -4.68
N GLN A 470 -23.83 11.85 -3.66
CA GLN A 470 -25.00 11.01 -3.87
C GLN A 470 -26.24 11.60 -3.22
N THR A 471 -27.16 12.07 -4.05
CA THR A 471 -28.56 12.16 -3.68
C THR A 471 -29.14 10.74 -3.71
N SER A 472 -29.64 10.31 -2.54
CA SER A 472 -30.39 9.09 -2.41
C SER A 472 -31.71 9.20 -3.16
N GLU A 473 -31.87 8.50 -4.30
CA GLU A 473 -33.20 8.07 -4.76
C GLU A 473 -33.12 6.81 -5.62
N SER A 474 -33.92 5.85 -5.15
CA SER A 474 -34.55 4.70 -5.80
C SER A 474 -33.71 3.72 -6.60
N GLY A 475 -33.47 2.56 -5.97
CA GLY A 475 -33.10 1.33 -6.62
C GLY A 475 -34.20 0.79 -7.54
N GLY A 476 -33.93 0.80 -8.86
CA GLY A 476 -34.61 -0.09 -9.80
C GLY A 476 -33.78 -1.37 -9.97
N PRO A 477 -34.40 -2.51 -10.33
CA PRO A 477 -33.67 -3.75 -10.54
C PRO A 477 -32.69 -3.60 -11.72
N ASP A 478 -31.47 -4.11 -11.53
CA ASP A 478 -30.42 -4.14 -12.56
C ASP A 478 -30.82 -5.07 -13.73
N PRO A 479 -31.12 -4.54 -14.91
CA PRO A 479 -31.57 -5.37 -16.03
C PRO A 479 -30.47 -6.18 -16.71
N LEU A 480 -29.20 -6.03 -16.30
CA LEU A 480 -28.05 -6.57 -17.02
C LEU A 480 -27.17 -7.53 -16.20
N GLY A 481 -27.59 -7.90 -14.96
CA GLY A 481 -26.90 -8.91 -14.17
C GLY A 481 -25.46 -8.51 -13.76
N THR A 482 -25.22 -7.20 -13.55
CA THR A 482 -23.87 -6.67 -13.23
C THR A 482 -23.62 -6.53 -11.74
N GLU A 483 -24.24 -7.37 -10.90
CA GLU A 483 -24.12 -7.33 -9.43
C GLU A 483 -22.68 -7.46 -8.89
N SER A 484 -21.72 -7.80 -9.73
CA SER A 484 -20.29 -7.84 -9.39
C SER A 484 -19.49 -6.62 -9.83
N ARG A 485 -20.12 -5.58 -10.40
CA ARG A 485 -19.44 -4.33 -10.77
C ARG A 485 -19.41 -3.37 -9.60
N TYR A 486 -18.21 -2.79 -9.37
CA TYR A 486 -18.04 -1.63 -8.52
C TYR A 486 -19.00 -0.53 -8.96
N ARG A 487 -19.97 -0.22 -8.12
CA ARG A 487 -20.81 0.98 -8.23
C ARG A 487 -20.18 2.03 -7.31
N PRO A 488 -19.82 3.22 -7.83
CA PRO A 488 -19.46 4.34 -6.95
C PRO A 488 -20.64 4.59 -6.00
N GLY A 489 -20.40 4.28 -4.69
CA GLY A 489 -21.44 4.43 -3.67
C GLY A 489 -22.03 3.14 -3.09
N GLU A 490 -21.84 1.97 -3.69
CA GLU A 490 -22.11 0.71 -3.02
C GLU A 490 -20.90 0.32 -2.18
N LYS A 491 -21.06 0.47 -0.87
CA LYS A 491 -20.12 -0.03 0.12
C LYS A 491 -20.05 -1.56 0.05
N SER A 492 -19.15 -2.12 -0.72
CA SER A 492 -18.50 -3.33 -0.25
C SER A 492 -17.53 -2.84 0.83
N GLN A 493 -18.02 -2.69 2.06
CA GLN A 493 -17.13 -2.53 3.21
C GLN A 493 -16.18 -3.72 3.16
N PRO A 494 -14.85 -3.53 3.24
CA PRO A 494 -13.95 -4.63 3.42
C PRO A 494 -14.50 -5.42 4.61
N LYS A 495 -14.84 -6.68 4.40
CA LYS A 495 -15.32 -7.56 5.46
C LYS A 495 -14.15 -7.69 6.43
N VAL A 496 -14.27 -7.05 7.59
CA VAL A 496 -13.27 -7.15 8.66
C VAL A 496 -13.27 -8.57 9.21
N LEU A 497 -14.42 -9.23 9.12
CA LEU A 497 -14.63 -10.58 9.64
C LEU A 497 -14.73 -11.63 8.52
N PRO A 498 -14.14 -12.80 8.73
CA PRO A 498 -13.24 -13.15 9.82
C PRO A 498 -11.84 -12.56 9.64
N GLN A 499 -11.20 -12.13 10.73
CA GLN A 499 -9.78 -11.78 10.72
C GLN A 499 -8.95 -13.01 10.36
N LYS A 500 -7.99 -12.85 9.44
CA LYS A 500 -7.16 -13.95 8.95
C LYS A 500 -5.69 -13.85 9.39
N GLU A 501 -5.23 -12.66 9.76
CA GLU A 501 -3.85 -12.38 10.11
C GLU A 501 -3.67 -12.29 11.63
N TYR A 502 -2.50 -12.76 12.11
CA TYR A 502 -2.11 -12.61 13.51
C TYR A 502 -1.59 -11.19 13.78
N ILE A 503 -1.99 -10.62 14.91
CA ILE A 503 -1.62 -9.26 15.30
C ILE A 503 -0.59 -9.32 16.42
N GLY A 504 0.45 -8.48 16.36
CA GLY A 504 1.45 -8.41 17.40
C GLY A 504 1.95 -7.01 17.69
N VAL A 505 2.76 -6.89 18.73
CA VAL A 505 3.34 -5.64 19.18
C VAL A 505 4.86 -5.72 18.99
N THR A 506 5.36 -5.28 17.84
CA THR A 506 6.76 -5.45 17.42
C THR A 506 7.66 -4.25 17.70
N GLY A 507 7.09 -3.05 17.84
CA GLY A 507 7.86 -1.83 18.14
C GLY A 507 8.53 -1.90 19.50
N ALA A 508 9.81 -1.53 19.59
CA ALA A 508 10.57 -1.47 20.82
C ALA A 508 11.68 -0.40 20.76
N LYS A 509 11.91 0.27 21.90
CA LYS A 509 13.08 1.16 22.12
C LYS A 509 14.21 0.32 22.74
N TYR A 510 14.93 -0.43 21.89
CA TYR A 510 15.92 -1.40 22.35
C TYR A 510 16.97 -0.76 23.24
N GLU A 511 17.55 0.37 22.86
CA GLU A 511 18.56 1.05 23.65
C GLU A 511 18.07 1.37 25.07
N ALA A 512 16.92 1.99 25.21
CA ALA A 512 16.35 2.34 26.52
C ALA A 512 16.06 1.11 27.38
N MET A 513 15.56 0.03 26.77
CA MET A 513 15.26 -1.24 27.43
C MET A 513 16.51 -1.90 27.98
N PHE A 514 17.57 -2.04 27.18
CA PHE A 514 18.82 -2.66 27.60
C PHE A 514 19.60 -1.79 28.59
N ASN A 515 19.62 -0.46 28.40
CA ASN A 515 20.21 0.46 29.36
C ASN A 515 19.51 0.39 30.74
N LYS A 516 18.19 0.16 30.76
CA LYS A 516 17.45 -0.04 32.02
C LYS A 516 17.87 -1.30 32.73
N ILE A 517 18.08 -2.43 32.02
CA ILE A 517 18.60 -3.68 32.60
C ILE A 517 19.98 -3.44 33.21
N LEU A 518 20.90 -2.81 32.50
CA LEU A 518 22.24 -2.51 32.99
C LEU A 518 22.22 -1.57 34.22
N SER A 519 21.34 -0.58 34.24
CA SER A 519 21.14 0.33 35.38
C SER A 519 20.65 -0.44 36.62
N ILE A 520 19.68 -1.33 36.46
CA ILE A 520 19.20 -2.21 37.56
C ILE A 520 20.32 -3.10 38.05
N ASN A 521 21.08 -3.72 37.13
CA ASN A 521 22.23 -4.55 37.47
C ASN A 521 23.24 -3.78 38.32
N LYS A 522 23.63 -2.57 37.91
CA LYS A 522 24.54 -1.68 38.64
C LYS A 522 24.03 -1.39 40.07
N ASN A 523 22.74 -1.12 40.22
CA ASN A 523 22.11 -0.89 41.51
C ASN A 523 22.10 -2.14 42.38
N MET A 524 21.95 -3.35 41.81
CA MET A 524 22.01 -4.62 42.52
C MET A 524 23.43 -4.89 43.06
N VAL A 525 24.43 -4.65 42.22
CA VAL A 525 25.85 -4.78 42.64
C VAL A 525 26.16 -3.81 43.77
N SER A 526 25.78 -2.55 43.66
CA SER A 526 26.03 -1.50 44.70
C SER A 526 25.27 -1.75 46.01
N SER A 527 24.09 -2.38 45.93
CA SER A 527 23.28 -2.75 47.12
C SER A 527 23.65 -4.10 47.75
N GLY A 528 24.72 -4.75 47.30
CA GLY A 528 25.20 -6.02 47.86
C GLY A 528 24.47 -7.27 47.38
N ARG A 529 23.53 -7.17 46.46
CA ARG A 529 22.76 -8.32 45.89
C ARG A 529 23.53 -8.97 44.74
N LYS A 530 24.76 -9.39 44.96
CA LYS A 530 25.67 -9.90 43.94
C LYS A 530 25.24 -11.25 43.34
N ASP A 531 24.53 -12.08 44.09
CA ASP A 531 24.11 -13.41 43.64
C ASP A 531 23.13 -13.39 42.46
N ALA A 532 22.27 -12.38 42.41
CA ALA A 532 21.32 -12.18 41.31
C ALA A 532 21.82 -11.21 40.22
N ALA A 533 22.98 -10.59 40.43
CA ALA A 533 23.54 -9.63 39.48
C ALA A 533 24.13 -10.30 38.25
N LEU A 534 24.14 -9.59 37.13
CA LEU A 534 24.77 -10.02 35.89
C LEU A 534 26.31 -9.83 36.01
N ASN A 535 27.05 -10.80 35.56
CA ASN A 535 28.50 -10.73 35.45
C ASN A 535 28.92 -10.12 34.07
N PRO A 536 30.22 -9.82 33.86
CA PRO A 536 30.68 -9.22 32.59
C PRO A 536 30.40 -10.09 31.34
N SER A 537 30.37 -11.42 31.45
CA SER A 537 30.01 -12.34 30.37
C SER A 537 28.53 -12.22 30.05
N ASP A 538 27.67 -12.06 31.06
CA ASP A 538 26.23 -11.84 30.90
C ASP A 538 25.94 -10.50 30.19
N GLU A 539 26.69 -9.45 30.53
CA GLU A 539 26.56 -8.13 29.89
C GLU A 539 27.00 -8.18 28.42
N SER A 540 28.02 -8.98 28.07
CA SER A 540 28.39 -9.25 26.67
C SER A 540 27.26 -9.95 25.91
N THR A 541 26.70 -11.02 26.49
CA THR A 541 25.57 -11.76 25.92
C THR A 541 24.35 -10.83 25.74
N LEU A 542 24.08 -9.92 26.66
CA LEU A 542 23.02 -8.95 26.59
C LEU A 542 23.23 -7.96 25.42
N SER A 543 24.48 -7.53 25.19
CA SER A 543 24.87 -6.68 24.07
C SER A 543 24.70 -7.38 22.72
N GLU A 544 25.05 -8.68 22.63
CA GLU A 544 24.84 -9.51 21.45
C GLU A 544 23.32 -9.64 21.14
N LEU A 545 22.53 -9.91 22.18
CA LEU A 545 21.08 -10.00 22.06
C LEU A 545 20.47 -8.67 21.57
N ARG A 546 20.92 -7.54 22.11
CA ARG A 546 20.53 -6.21 21.65
C ARG A 546 20.83 -6.05 20.16
N THR A 547 22.07 -6.32 19.75
CA THR A 547 22.51 -6.17 18.36
C THR A 547 21.70 -7.07 17.41
N ALA A 548 21.38 -8.30 17.84
CA ALA A 548 20.54 -9.21 17.06
C ALA A 548 19.11 -8.66 16.88
N LEU A 549 18.51 -8.12 17.94
CA LEU A 549 17.16 -7.54 17.88
C LEU A 549 17.10 -6.24 17.04
N GLU A 550 18.09 -5.34 17.16
CA GLU A 550 18.21 -4.11 16.38
C GLU A 550 18.40 -4.40 14.88
N SER A 551 19.25 -5.39 14.57
CA SER A 551 19.50 -5.80 13.18
C SER A 551 18.49 -6.82 12.62
N LYS A 552 17.44 -7.16 13.38
CA LYS A 552 16.42 -8.17 13.02
C LYS A 552 17.00 -9.54 12.63
N LYS A 553 18.16 -9.90 13.20
CA LYS A 553 18.81 -11.20 13.00
C LYS A 553 18.24 -12.25 13.96
N ALA A 554 18.62 -13.52 13.72
CA ALA A 554 18.24 -14.61 14.63
C ALA A 554 18.73 -14.34 16.06
N VAL A 555 17.87 -14.62 17.04
CA VAL A 555 18.19 -14.46 18.45
C VAL A 555 19.18 -15.55 18.86
N PRO A 556 20.30 -15.19 19.50
CA PRO A 556 21.26 -16.19 20.01
C PRO A 556 20.59 -17.08 21.08
N GLN A 557 20.60 -18.40 20.88
CA GLN A 557 19.97 -19.34 21.83
C GLN A 557 20.59 -19.25 23.22
N HIS A 558 21.92 -19.04 23.32
CA HIS A 558 22.62 -18.90 24.60
C HIS A 558 22.23 -17.63 25.39
N ALA A 559 21.48 -16.71 24.80
CA ALA A 559 20.94 -15.54 25.51
C ALA A 559 19.66 -15.86 26.31
N MET A 560 18.96 -16.94 26.00
CA MET A 560 17.71 -17.28 26.70
C MET A 560 17.86 -17.62 28.17
N PRO A 561 18.87 -18.41 28.61
CA PRO A 561 19.12 -18.61 30.03
C PRO A 561 19.34 -17.33 30.82
N LEU A 562 19.92 -16.30 30.18
CA LEU A 562 20.09 -14.98 30.80
C LEU A 562 18.74 -14.28 31.00
N VAL A 563 17.87 -14.34 30.00
CA VAL A 563 16.48 -13.78 30.07
C VAL A 563 15.71 -14.51 31.20
N VAL A 564 15.78 -15.83 31.25
CA VAL A 564 15.17 -16.62 32.36
C VAL A 564 15.68 -16.14 33.72
N ARG A 565 16.99 -15.99 33.89
CA ARG A 565 17.56 -15.55 35.16
C ARG A 565 17.06 -14.16 35.57
N ILE A 566 17.01 -13.20 34.67
CA ILE A 566 16.43 -11.86 34.91
C ILE A 566 14.96 -11.98 35.38
N LEU A 567 14.19 -12.83 34.75
CA LEU A 567 12.75 -12.92 34.97
C LEU A 567 12.40 -13.77 36.23
N THR A 568 13.25 -14.68 36.65
CA THR A 568 12.99 -15.56 37.81
C THR A 568 13.71 -15.09 39.08
N GLN A 569 14.95 -14.60 38.97
CA GLN A 569 15.78 -14.28 40.16
C GLN A 569 15.75 -12.81 40.57
N TRP A 570 15.37 -11.91 39.69
CA TRP A 570 15.22 -10.50 40.04
C TRP A 570 13.90 -10.26 40.80
N ARG A 571 13.84 -9.21 41.62
CA ARG A 571 12.57 -8.79 42.27
C ARG A 571 11.54 -8.45 41.23
N TYR A 572 10.28 -8.69 41.53
CA TYR A 572 9.19 -8.43 40.62
C TYR A 572 9.18 -6.99 40.04
N SER A 573 9.44 -5.99 40.92
CA SER A 573 9.58 -4.60 40.51
C SER A 573 10.69 -4.30 39.49
N ASP A 574 11.70 -5.15 39.44
CA ASP A 574 12.92 -5.01 38.62
C ASP A 574 12.80 -5.73 37.25
N ARG A 575 11.77 -6.59 37.06
CA ARG A 575 11.61 -7.48 35.88
C ARG A 575 11.07 -6.81 34.63
N LEU A 576 10.51 -5.57 34.69
CA LEU A 576 9.80 -4.96 33.57
C LEU A 576 10.62 -4.90 32.28
N ALA A 577 11.89 -4.49 32.35
CA ALA A 577 12.73 -4.43 31.15
C ALA A 577 13.04 -5.84 30.60
N GLY A 578 13.19 -6.85 31.48
CA GLY A 578 13.33 -8.26 31.09
C GLY A 578 12.08 -8.81 30.41
N LEU A 579 10.89 -8.48 30.90
CA LEU A 579 9.60 -8.83 30.25
C LEU A 579 9.46 -8.19 28.88
N ASP A 580 9.96 -6.96 28.71
CA ASP A 580 9.93 -6.30 27.40
C ASP A 580 10.92 -6.96 26.41
N VAL A 581 12.09 -7.45 26.89
CA VAL A 581 12.98 -8.32 26.11
C VAL A 581 12.25 -9.61 25.72
N LEU A 582 11.60 -10.29 26.67
CA LEU A 582 10.86 -11.53 26.40
C LEU A 582 9.80 -11.33 25.31
N ARG A 583 9.03 -10.25 25.38
CA ARG A 583 8.07 -9.86 24.35
C ARG A 583 8.72 -9.69 22.98
N CYS A 584 9.91 -9.08 22.92
CA CYS A 584 10.61 -8.86 21.65
C CYS A 584 11.14 -10.16 21.04
N VAL A 585 11.62 -11.10 21.87
CA VAL A 585 12.18 -12.37 21.39
C VAL A 585 11.10 -13.42 21.08
N ALA A 586 9.91 -13.30 21.64
CA ALA A 586 8.80 -14.25 21.47
C ALA A 586 8.37 -14.49 19.99
N LYS A 587 8.65 -13.55 19.10
CA LYS A 587 8.34 -13.65 17.66
C LYS A 587 9.35 -14.49 16.85
N TYR A 588 10.44 -14.98 17.45
CA TYR A 588 11.46 -15.75 16.74
C TYR A 588 11.25 -17.26 16.87
N PRO A 589 11.37 -18.06 15.78
CA PRO A 589 10.99 -19.47 15.77
C PRO A 589 11.71 -20.34 16.78
N LEU A 590 13.01 -20.13 16.99
CA LEU A 590 13.82 -20.91 17.93
C LEU A 590 13.46 -20.58 19.38
N VAL A 591 13.11 -19.33 19.66
CA VAL A 591 12.73 -18.88 21.01
C VAL A 591 11.34 -19.39 21.36
N ALA A 592 10.44 -19.46 20.39
CA ALA A 592 9.09 -19.98 20.62
C ALA A 592 9.08 -21.45 21.09
N GLN A 593 10.13 -22.23 20.75
CA GLN A 593 10.30 -23.64 21.19
C GLN A 593 11.17 -23.75 22.45
N PHE A 594 11.62 -22.62 23.00
CA PHE A 594 12.45 -22.66 24.20
C PHE A 594 11.68 -23.28 25.36
N SER A 595 12.38 -24.15 26.11
CA SER A 595 11.90 -24.75 27.34
C SER A 595 13.05 -24.81 28.34
N ASP A 596 12.80 -24.35 29.55
CA ASP A 596 13.74 -24.39 30.68
C ASP A 596 13.29 -25.43 31.72
N PRO A 597 14.17 -26.24 32.29
CA PRO A 597 13.80 -27.26 33.25
C PRO A 597 13.07 -26.76 34.50
N THR A 598 13.29 -25.50 34.88
CA THR A 598 12.68 -24.89 36.08
C THR A 598 11.62 -23.86 35.77
N ALA A 599 11.74 -23.12 34.67
CA ALA A 599 10.83 -22.05 34.28
C ALA A 599 9.79 -22.50 33.25
N GLY A 600 9.89 -23.73 32.73
CA GLY A 600 8.95 -24.26 31.73
C GLY A 600 9.11 -23.66 30.33
N SER A 601 8.02 -23.56 29.59
CA SER A 601 7.98 -22.97 28.26
C SER A 601 8.13 -21.45 28.30
N LEU A 602 8.24 -20.83 27.13
CA LEU A 602 8.23 -19.38 27.01
C LEU A 602 6.93 -18.76 27.56
N LEU A 603 5.78 -19.44 27.42
CA LEU A 603 4.50 -18.99 27.95
C LEU A 603 4.46 -19.11 29.48
N ASP A 604 4.93 -20.22 30.05
CA ASP A 604 5.02 -20.39 31.51
C ASP A 604 5.88 -19.29 32.12
N LEU A 605 7.04 -19.02 31.52
CA LEU A 605 7.95 -17.95 31.91
C LEU A 605 7.27 -16.57 31.82
N ALA A 606 6.55 -16.27 30.72
CA ALA A 606 5.85 -15.01 30.53
C ALA A 606 4.75 -14.80 31.58
N PHE A 607 3.94 -15.83 31.85
CA PHE A 607 2.83 -15.75 32.78
C PHE A 607 3.29 -15.67 34.23
N ALA A 608 4.18 -16.54 34.66
CA ALA A 608 4.74 -16.53 36.02
C ALA A 608 5.50 -15.24 36.33
N SER A 609 6.23 -14.69 35.34
CA SER A 609 7.02 -13.47 35.55
C SER A 609 6.17 -12.20 35.53
N SER A 610 5.07 -12.18 34.78
CA SER A 610 4.19 -11.02 34.69
C SER A 610 3.12 -10.94 35.77
N LEU A 611 2.71 -12.09 36.33
CA LEU A 611 1.68 -12.20 37.38
C LEU A 611 2.07 -13.28 38.38
N PRO A 612 3.15 -13.08 39.17
CA PRO A 612 3.58 -14.08 40.16
C PRO A 612 2.59 -14.22 41.32
N GLU A 613 2.51 -15.39 41.89
CA GLU A 613 1.67 -15.66 43.06
C GLU A 613 2.17 -14.91 44.29
N GLY A 614 1.24 -14.33 45.07
CA GLY A 614 1.52 -13.61 46.29
C GLY A 614 2.07 -12.18 46.14
N GLU A 615 2.28 -11.70 44.92
CA GLU A 615 2.74 -10.33 44.66
C GLU A 615 1.55 -9.44 44.24
N THR A 616 1.63 -8.15 44.56
CA THR A 616 0.65 -7.18 44.07
C THR A 616 0.84 -6.99 42.55
N PRO A 617 -0.18 -7.24 41.72
CA PRO A 617 -0.07 -7.17 40.29
C PRO A 617 0.40 -5.82 39.76
N ASN A 618 1.39 -5.81 38.90
CA ASN A 618 1.85 -4.62 38.19
C ASN A 618 1.25 -4.61 36.78
N GLU A 619 0.42 -3.63 36.48
CA GLU A 619 -0.28 -3.52 35.19
C GLU A 619 0.66 -3.54 33.98
N ASN A 620 1.83 -2.88 34.07
CA ASN A 620 2.82 -2.89 32.99
C ASN A 620 3.45 -4.29 32.79
N ALA A 621 3.69 -5.04 33.89
CA ALA A 621 4.19 -6.40 33.80
C ALA A 621 3.15 -7.32 33.15
N VAL A 622 1.89 -7.24 33.58
CA VAL A 622 0.78 -7.99 32.98
C VAL A 622 0.60 -7.66 31.50
N MET A 623 0.63 -6.36 31.13
CA MET A 623 0.59 -5.92 29.73
C MET A 623 1.72 -6.54 28.91
N LEU A 624 2.96 -6.59 29.41
CA LEU A 624 4.09 -7.16 28.70
C LEU A 624 3.98 -8.68 28.54
N GLY A 625 3.45 -9.39 29.53
CA GLY A 625 3.14 -10.83 29.43
C GLY A 625 2.09 -11.12 28.33
N LEU A 626 1.02 -10.34 28.29
CA LEU A 626 0.00 -10.43 27.23
C LEU A 626 0.56 -10.11 25.83
N ARG A 627 1.46 -9.14 25.73
CA ARG A 627 2.13 -8.81 24.48
C ARG A 627 3.12 -9.90 24.03
N ALA A 628 3.77 -10.60 24.97
CA ALA A 628 4.58 -11.77 24.67
C ALA A 628 3.70 -12.90 24.12
N LEU A 629 2.56 -13.17 24.76
CA LEU A 629 1.54 -14.10 24.24
C LEU A 629 1.07 -13.72 22.83
N ALA A 630 0.81 -12.44 22.57
CA ALA A 630 0.38 -12.00 21.24
C ALA A 630 1.49 -12.21 20.18
N ASN A 631 2.76 -11.99 20.53
CA ASN A 631 3.87 -12.07 19.60
C ASN A 631 4.30 -13.51 19.25
N ILE A 632 4.04 -14.48 20.11
CA ILE A 632 4.40 -15.88 19.86
C ILE A 632 3.64 -16.46 18.64
N PHE A 633 2.47 -15.93 18.31
CA PHE A 633 1.66 -16.38 17.17
C PHE A 633 2.29 -16.11 15.80
N PHE A 634 3.33 -15.26 15.69
CA PHE A 634 3.98 -14.97 14.42
C PHE A 634 4.66 -16.17 13.76
N THR A 635 5.00 -17.18 14.53
CA THR A 635 5.67 -18.37 14.01
C THR A 635 4.80 -19.61 14.09
N ALA A 636 4.98 -20.55 13.17
CA ALA A 636 4.30 -21.85 13.23
C ALA A 636 4.61 -22.61 14.54
N ASN A 637 5.90 -22.58 14.95
CA ASN A 637 6.33 -23.20 16.20
C ASN A 637 5.65 -22.58 17.42
N GLY A 638 5.52 -21.24 17.45
CA GLY A 638 4.83 -20.52 18.52
C GLY A 638 3.33 -20.86 18.57
N ARG A 639 2.67 -20.97 17.44
CA ARG A 639 1.26 -21.40 17.38
C ARG A 639 1.07 -22.82 17.91
N SER A 640 2.01 -23.73 17.60
CA SER A 640 1.98 -25.09 18.15
C SER A 640 2.12 -25.09 19.68
N VAL A 641 3.00 -24.25 20.24
CA VAL A 641 3.16 -24.09 21.68
C VAL A 641 1.88 -23.55 22.33
N VAL A 642 1.29 -22.49 21.78
CA VAL A 642 0.02 -21.93 22.28
C VAL A 642 -1.11 -22.95 22.16
N SER A 643 -1.15 -23.74 21.09
CA SER A 643 -2.15 -24.81 20.95
C SER A 643 -2.01 -25.89 22.04
N ALA A 644 -0.77 -26.30 22.33
CA ALA A 644 -0.49 -27.29 23.37
C ALA A 644 -0.80 -26.75 24.80
N GLN A 645 -0.60 -25.45 25.03
CA GLN A 645 -0.83 -24.75 26.30
C GLN A 645 -2.02 -23.79 26.24
N SER A 646 -3.04 -24.17 25.46
CA SER A 646 -4.22 -23.31 25.26
C SER A 646 -5.04 -23.08 26.53
N GLU A 647 -5.01 -24.04 27.45
CA GLU A 647 -5.69 -23.95 28.75
C GLU A 647 -5.03 -22.89 29.65
N GLU A 648 -3.70 -22.90 29.70
CA GLU A 648 -2.89 -21.95 30.46
C GLU A 648 -3.02 -20.53 29.89
N ALA A 649 -2.98 -20.41 28.57
CA ALA A 649 -3.15 -19.11 27.87
C ALA A 649 -4.54 -18.52 28.14
N LEU A 650 -5.59 -19.33 28.07
CA LEU A 650 -6.95 -18.89 28.34
C LEU A 650 -7.16 -18.54 29.82
N SER A 651 -6.69 -19.36 30.74
CA SER A 651 -6.75 -19.13 32.19
C SER A 651 -6.00 -17.85 32.60
N PHE A 652 -4.85 -17.55 31.95
CA PHE A 652 -4.13 -16.30 32.16
C PHE A 652 -4.96 -15.09 31.72
N LEU A 653 -5.58 -15.15 30.54
CA LEU A 653 -6.48 -14.09 30.04
C LEU A 653 -7.69 -13.89 30.97
N GLU A 654 -8.31 -14.96 31.44
CA GLU A 654 -9.45 -14.92 32.37
C GLU A 654 -9.10 -14.27 33.71
N ARG A 655 -7.94 -14.62 34.29
CA ARG A 655 -7.41 -13.97 35.50
C ARG A 655 -7.21 -12.47 35.27
N VAL A 656 -6.59 -12.08 34.17
CA VAL A 656 -6.32 -10.67 33.86
C VAL A 656 -7.60 -9.88 33.65
N VAL A 657 -8.58 -10.40 32.92
CA VAL A 657 -9.85 -9.71 32.63
C VAL A 657 -10.77 -9.69 33.83
N GLY A 658 -10.61 -10.59 34.79
CA GLY A 658 -11.45 -10.69 35.95
C GLY A 658 -12.65 -11.60 35.75
N VAL A 659 -12.53 -12.68 35.00
CA VAL A 659 -13.54 -13.75 34.86
C VAL A 659 -13.46 -14.73 35.99
N SER A 660 -12.26 -14.94 36.51
CA SER A 660 -11.99 -15.81 37.64
C SER A 660 -12.27 -15.11 39.00
N SER A 661 -12.35 -15.89 40.06
CA SER A 661 -12.63 -15.43 41.44
C SER A 661 -11.57 -14.48 42.02
N ASP A 662 -10.44 -14.30 41.32
CA ASP A 662 -9.30 -13.52 41.78
C ASP A 662 -8.90 -12.48 40.66
N PRO A 663 -9.68 -11.40 40.49
CA PRO A 663 -9.41 -10.41 39.45
C PRO A 663 -8.18 -9.59 39.81
N VAL A 664 -7.28 -9.44 38.83
CA VAL A 664 -6.21 -8.43 38.86
C VAL A 664 -6.87 -7.05 38.86
N GLY A 665 -6.78 -6.28 39.91
CA GLY A 665 -7.31 -4.91 40.14
C GLY A 665 -7.82 -4.04 38.96
N PRO A 666 -8.01 -2.75 39.05
CA PRO A 666 -8.57 -1.96 37.96
C PRO A 666 -7.67 -2.02 36.71
N LEU A 667 -8.23 -2.52 35.62
CA LEU A 667 -7.50 -2.71 34.36
C LEU A 667 -7.34 -1.38 33.63
N ASN A 668 -6.11 -1.02 33.30
CA ASN A 668 -5.86 0.13 32.45
C ASN A 668 -6.13 -0.19 30.95
N ARG A 669 -6.25 0.85 30.15
CA ARG A 669 -6.45 0.78 28.69
C ARG A 669 -5.44 -0.14 27.99
N ASN A 670 -4.16 -0.03 28.34
CA ASN A 670 -3.08 -0.74 27.64
C ASN A 670 -3.11 -2.25 27.90
N VAL A 671 -3.50 -2.65 29.11
CA VAL A 671 -3.70 -4.07 29.46
C VAL A 671 -4.86 -4.64 28.66
N LEU A 672 -5.96 -3.92 28.57
CA LEU A 672 -7.16 -4.36 27.81
C LEU A 672 -6.88 -4.46 26.30
N ILE A 673 -6.11 -3.51 25.73
CA ILE A 673 -5.67 -3.60 24.34
C ILE A 673 -4.79 -4.85 24.12
N ALA A 674 -3.86 -5.13 25.05
CA ALA A 674 -3.00 -6.31 24.94
C ALA A 674 -3.81 -7.61 25.08
N ALA A 675 -4.77 -7.67 26.02
CA ALA A 675 -5.66 -8.82 26.22
C ALA A 675 -6.54 -9.07 24.98
N THR A 676 -7.17 -8.03 24.45
CA THR A 676 -8.00 -8.15 23.22
C THR A 676 -7.17 -8.52 22.00
N THR A 677 -5.90 -8.08 21.90
CA THR A 677 -4.98 -8.51 20.82
C THR A 677 -4.68 -10.01 20.92
N ALA A 678 -4.37 -10.53 22.11
CA ALA A 678 -4.18 -11.96 22.33
C ALA A 678 -5.46 -12.76 22.02
N ALA A 679 -6.62 -12.24 22.40
CA ALA A 679 -7.91 -12.85 22.10
C ALA A 679 -8.23 -12.88 20.59
N VAL A 680 -7.86 -11.83 19.81
CA VAL A 680 -7.95 -11.85 18.35
C VAL A 680 -7.11 -12.98 17.80
N ASN A 681 -5.85 -13.12 18.24
CA ASN A 681 -4.95 -14.16 17.76
C ASN A 681 -5.45 -15.57 18.08
N LEU A 682 -6.02 -15.79 19.28
CA LEU A 682 -6.68 -17.06 19.62
C LEU A 682 -7.88 -17.33 18.70
N SER A 683 -8.68 -16.32 18.42
CA SER A 683 -9.83 -16.44 17.51
C SER A 683 -9.39 -16.77 16.07
N VAL A 684 -8.29 -16.15 15.60
CA VAL A 684 -7.67 -16.48 14.30
C VAL A 684 -7.15 -17.91 14.28
N LEU A 685 -6.51 -18.37 15.35
CA LEU A 685 -6.03 -19.75 15.48
C LEU A 685 -7.19 -20.76 15.37
N VAL A 686 -8.31 -20.48 16.06
CA VAL A 686 -9.52 -21.30 15.96
C VAL A 686 -10.08 -21.30 14.54
N HIS A 687 -10.12 -20.13 13.90
CA HIS A 687 -10.67 -19.99 12.54
C HIS A 687 -9.83 -20.72 11.50
N ARG A 688 -8.50 -20.61 11.58
CA ARG A 688 -7.57 -21.16 10.58
C ARG A 688 -7.26 -22.63 10.79
N GLU A 689 -7.02 -23.05 12.04
CA GLU A 689 -6.44 -24.35 12.38
C GLU A 689 -7.43 -25.23 13.14
N ARG A 690 -8.63 -24.72 13.47
CA ARG A 690 -9.70 -25.39 14.23
C ARG A 690 -9.24 -25.99 15.58
N LEU A 691 -8.19 -25.44 16.14
CA LEU A 691 -7.67 -25.77 17.45
C LEU A 691 -8.53 -25.10 18.53
N LEU A 692 -8.54 -25.57 19.71
CA LEU A 692 -9.39 -25.29 20.88
C LEU A 692 -10.66 -26.15 20.96
N SER A 693 -10.88 -26.69 22.14
CA SER A 693 -12.08 -27.48 22.48
C SER A 693 -13.37 -26.62 22.45
N PRO A 694 -14.54 -27.21 22.34
CA PRO A 694 -15.81 -26.49 22.43
C PRO A 694 -15.92 -25.65 23.70
N ASP A 695 -15.48 -26.18 24.85
CA ASP A 695 -15.47 -25.47 26.13
C ASP A 695 -14.53 -24.26 26.11
N GLN A 696 -13.31 -24.41 25.63
CA GLN A 696 -12.36 -23.30 25.51
C GLN A 696 -12.86 -22.19 24.59
N ARG A 697 -13.53 -22.52 23.49
CA ARG A 697 -14.17 -21.54 22.60
C ARG A 697 -15.30 -20.80 23.29
N ARG A 698 -16.09 -21.50 24.09
CA ARG A 698 -17.16 -20.90 24.90
C ARG A 698 -16.58 -19.95 25.95
N ARG A 699 -15.55 -20.36 26.68
CA ARG A 699 -14.83 -19.52 27.66
C ARG A 699 -14.26 -18.26 27.02
N LEU A 700 -13.63 -18.37 25.83
CA LEU A 700 -13.12 -17.21 25.08
C LEU A 700 -14.25 -16.25 24.68
N ALA A 701 -15.42 -16.78 24.26
CA ALA A 701 -16.59 -15.95 23.98
C ALA A 701 -17.11 -15.22 25.23
N ILE A 702 -17.16 -15.89 26.38
CA ILE A 702 -17.56 -15.28 27.67
C ILE A 702 -16.59 -14.17 28.07
N LEU A 703 -15.27 -14.41 27.96
CA LEU A 703 -14.24 -13.40 28.23
C LEU A 703 -14.43 -12.14 27.38
N LEU A 704 -14.68 -12.31 26.09
CA LEU A 704 -14.96 -11.21 25.17
C LEU A 704 -16.28 -10.51 25.53
N GLY A 705 -17.31 -11.26 25.92
CA GLY A 705 -18.59 -10.72 26.39
C GLY A 705 -18.45 -9.85 27.64
N ILE A 706 -17.59 -10.24 28.58
CA ILE A 706 -17.27 -9.46 29.79
C ILE A 706 -16.61 -8.14 29.41
N ILE A 707 -15.63 -8.16 28.52
CA ILE A 707 -14.94 -6.93 28.02
C ILE A 707 -15.98 -6.00 27.36
N LEU A 708 -16.80 -6.52 26.45
CA LEU A 708 -17.80 -5.75 25.71
C LEU A 708 -18.92 -5.19 26.57
N SER A 709 -19.22 -5.86 27.71
CA SER A 709 -20.32 -5.48 28.63
C SER A 709 -19.85 -4.67 29.83
N ARG A 710 -18.54 -4.52 30.06
CA ARG A 710 -17.98 -3.88 31.26
C ARG A 710 -18.45 -2.44 31.37
N ASP A 711 -18.92 -2.07 32.56
CA ASP A 711 -19.41 -0.72 32.85
C ASP A 711 -18.26 0.30 32.69
N GLY A 712 -18.58 1.45 32.09
CA GLY A 712 -17.59 2.50 31.79
C GLY A 712 -16.64 2.20 30.64
N MET A 713 -16.77 1.06 29.95
CA MET A 713 -15.95 0.75 28.78
C MET A 713 -16.41 1.57 27.57
N THR A 714 -15.65 2.62 27.24
CA THR A 714 -15.89 3.53 26.11
C THR A 714 -14.72 3.58 25.13
N ASP A 715 -13.60 2.91 25.44
CA ASP A 715 -12.43 2.91 24.58
C ASP A 715 -12.71 2.18 23.27
N SER A 716 -12.71 2.94 22.18
CA SER A 716 -13.04 2.45 20.83
C SER A 716 -12.10 1.36 20.33
N GLU A 717 -10.82 1.40 20.69
CA GLU A 717 -9.83 0.39 20.27
C GLU A 717 -10.05 -0.93 20.96
N VAL A 718 -10.32 -0.91 22.27
CA VAL A 718 -10.65 -2.13 23.04
C VAL A 718 -11.95 -2.76 22.50
N LEU A 719 -13.00 -1.94 22.31
CA LEU A 719 -14.28 -2.40 21.77
C LEU A 719 -14.13 -2.98 20.36
N TYR A 720 -13.37 -2.30 19.51
CA TYR A 720 -13.10 -2.75 18.14
C TYR A 720 -12.42 -4.13 18.11
N ARG A 721 -11.31 -4.28 18.86
CA ARG A 721 -10.56 -5.56 18.89
C ARG A 721 -11.38 -6.68 19.52
N ALA A 722 -12.13 -6.40 20.57
CA ALA A 722 -13.00 -7.40 21.18
C ALA A 722 -14.11 -7.87 20.23
N LEU A 723 -14.71 -6.96 19.44
CA LEU A 723 -15.69 -7.32 18.42
C LEU A 723 -15.06 -8.11 17.28
N VAL A 724 -13.86 -7.72 16.81
CA VAL A 724 -13.11 -8.48 15.77
C VAL A 724 -12.81 -9.89 16.27
N ALA A 725 -12.35 -10.04 17.51
CA ALA A 725 -12.10 -11.35 18.10
C ALA A 725 -13.37 -12.19 18.17
N LEU A 726 -14.47 -11.62 18.70
CA LEU A 726 -15.75 -12.32 18.83
C LEU A 726 -16.30 -12.72 17.45
N GLY A 727 -16.36 -11.80 16.49
CA GLY A 727 -16.87 -12.08 15.15
C GLY A 727 -16.04 -13.12 14.39
N THR A 728 -14.70 -13.09 14.54
CA THR A 728 -13.81 -14.10 13.97
C THR A 728 -14.04 -15.48 14.59
N LEU A 729 -14.18 -15.54 15.90
CA LEU A 729 -14.49 -16.78 16.64
C LEU A 729 -15.83 -17.38 16.18
N LEU A 730 -16.86 -16.57 16.03
CA LEU A 730 -18.19 -16.99 15.59
C LEU A 730 -18.21 -17.43 14.11
N SER A 731 -17.40 -16.81 13.28
CA SER A 731 -17.30 -17.14 11.84
C SER A 731 -16.57 -18.47 11.58
N GLY A 732 -15.67 -18.87 12.46
CA GLY A 732 -14.79 -20.05 12.25
C GLY A 732 -15.30 -21.35 12.88
N SER A 733 -16.25 -21.29 13.80
CA SER A 733 -16.66 -22.47 14.57
C SER A 733 -18.06 -22.32 15.16
N LYS A 734 -18.75 -23.43 15.33
CA LYS A 734 -19.95 -23.45 16.18
C LYS A 734 -19.52 -23.23 17.64
N VAL A 735 -19.77 -22.05 18.15
CA VAL A 735 -19.69 -21.77 19.60
C VAL A 735 -21.00 -22.26 20.20
N GLU A 736 -20.94 -23.04 21.28
CA GLU A 736 -22.13 -23.37 22.06
C GLU A 736 -22.67 -22.09 22.71
N ALA A 737 -23.60 -21.45 22.01
CA ALA A 737 -24.16 -20.15 22.38
C ALA A 737 -25.30 -20.28 23.40
N ALA A 738 -25.62 -21.49 23.82
CA ALA A 738 -26.69 -21.72 24.80
C ALA A 738 -26.45 -20.87 26.05
N ASN A 739 -27.43 -20.00 26.36
CA ASN A 739 -27.41 -19.07 27.49
C ASN A 739 -26.36 -17.95 27.45
N LEU A 740 -25.82 -17.59 26.23
CA LEU A 740 -24.97 -16.43 26.08
C LEU A 740 -25.71 -15.28 25.37
N ASP A 741 -25.67 -14.08 25.97
CA ASP A 741 -26.27 -12.86 25.42
C ASP A 741 -25.38 -12.19 24.38
N ILE A 742 -24.95 -12.96 23.35
CA ILE A 742 -24.00 -12.48 22.32
C ILE A 742 -24.54 -11.22 21.61
N LYS A 743 -25.82 -11.23 21.23
CA LYS A 743 -26.44 -10.07 20.56
C LYS A 743 -26.48 -8.84 21.46
N GLY A 744 -26.78 -9.02 22.75
CA GLY A 744 -26.74 -7.95 23.72
C GLY A 744 -25.33 -7.38 23.95
N TRP A 745 -24.30 -8.20 23.96
CA TRP A 745 -22.88 -7.72 24.01
C TRP A 745 -22.52 -6.85 22.84
N ILE A 746 -22.85 -7.30 21.62
CA ILE A 746 -22.59 -6.55 20.38
C ILE A 746 -23.33 -5.21 20.37
N GLN A 747 -24.59 -5.19 20.74
CA GLN A 747 -25.42 -3.98 20.80
C GLN A 747 -24.90 -2.97 21.84
N ARG A 748 -24.52 -3.44 23.03
CA ARG A 748 -23.92 -2.58 24.06
C ARG A 748 -22.62 -1.96 23.59
N ALA A 749 -21.75 -2.72 22.96
CA ALA A 749 -20.49 -2.21 22.38
C ALA A 749 -20.74 -1.15 21.29
N ALA A 750 -21.66 -1.41 20.37
CA ALA A 750 -22.02 -0.48 19.30
C ALA A 750 -22.63 0.83 19.85
N GLY A 751 -23.41 0.77 20.93
CA GLY A 751 -24.02 1.94 21.55
C GLY A 751 -23.04 2.81 22.36
N ARG A 752 -21.91 2.24 22.81
CA ARG A 752 -20.90 2.92 23.63
C ARG A 752 -19.81 3.66 22.85
N SER A 753 -19.70 3.44 21.55
CA SER A 753 -18.72 4.12 20.69
C SER A 753 -19.40 4.90 19.58
N SER A 754 -18.96 6.14 19.39
CA SER A 754 -19.35 6.95 18.23
C SER A 754 -18.57 6.56 16.96
N GLU A 755 -17.49 5.79 17.09
CA GLU A 755 -16.55 5.48 16.03
C GLU A 755 -17.16 4.55 14.98
N ALA A 756 -17.07 4.95 13.68
CA ALA A 756 -17.72 4.24 12.57
C ALA A 756 -17.22 2.78 12.43
N ARG A 757 -15.91 2.53 12.64
CA ARG A 757 -15.34 1.18 12.53
C ARG A 757 -15.91 0.22 13.58
N VAL A 758 -16.17 0.69 14.81
CA VAL A 758 -16.79 -0.13 15.87
C VAL A 758 -18.21 -0.52 15.48
N LYS A 759 -19.01 0.44 14.98
CA LYS A 759 -20.38 0.19 14.51
C LYS A 759 -20.40 -0.75 13.30
N SER A 760 -19.45 -0.59 12.37
CA SER A 760 -19.32 -1.45 11.20
C SER A 760 -19.05 -2.90 11.59
N VAL A 761 -18.04 -3.14 12.42
CA VAL A 761 -17.70 -4.50 12.89
C VAL A 761 -18.82 -5.09 13.73
N ALA A 762 -19.50 -4.30 14.57
CA ALA A 762 -20.67 -4.76 15.31
C ALA A 762 -21.80 -5.24 14.38
N ALA A 763 -22.05 -4.53 13.28
CA ALA A 763 -23.01 -4.95 12.27
C ALA A 763 -22.60 -6.26 11.57
N GLU A 764 -21.30 -6.44 11.28
CA GLU A 764 -20.79 -7.73 10.77
C GLU A 764 -20.93 -8.85 11.80
N CYS A 765 -20.58 -8.59 13.08
CA CYS A 765 -20.76 -9.55 14.17
C CYS A 765 -22.23 -10.00 14.30
N THR A 766 -23.18 -9.08 14.15
CA THR A 766 -24.61 -9.40 14.23
C THR A 766 -25.05 -10.39 13.14
N LYS A 767 -24.43 -10.36 11.97
CA LYS A 767 -24.74 -11.30 10.86
C LYS A 767 -24.23 -12.71 11.11
N VAL A 768 -23.16 -12.87 11.90
CA VAL A 768 -22.54 -14.17 12.21
C VAL A 768 -22.93 -14.66 13.61
N ALA A 769 -23.59 -13.84 14.41
CA ALA A 769 -24.09 -14.21 15.71
C ALA A 769 -25.26 -15.20 15.60
N PRO A 770 -25.28 -16.27 16.42
CA PRO A 770 -26.30 -17.30 16.41
C PRO A 770 -27.71 -16.79 16.80
#